data_72ee427a4011c6ed76d02edd90e8c1ea
#
_entry.id   72ee427a4011c6ed76d02edd90e8c1ea
#
_cell.length_a   1.000
_cell.length_b   1.000
_cell.length_c   1.000
_cell.angle_alpha   90.00
_cell.angle_beta   90.00
_cell.angle_gamma   90.00
#
_symmetry.space_group_name_H-M   'P 1'
#
loop_
_entity.id
_entity.type
_entity.pdbx_description
1 polymer ?
#
loop_
_entity_poly.entity_id
_entity_poly.type
_entity_poly.pdbx_seq_one_letter_code
_entity_poly.pdbx_strand_id
1 'polypeptide(L)'
;MVTMQRRSLGILLALCALASSCAYRYETQDLVESGPPPVAQSSFIYDAKGREILLLRAPENRIYKRIEQIPQILKDAVVAIEDERFYLHKGVDLKGLIRSARTNVSAGSVSQGASTITQQYVGNVYLDRTDKSAKRKLEEIALALQFEKKYTKDYILELYLNWVFLGDGANGVQAASKAYFNKDVADLTLPEAALIAGLIQRPSDLNPYRSSDAFEAAKRRRNVVLERMRLNQLITDEQYANAVAAPLVLQPYVPILNQRYEAPQFVEEVKKWFVANPAFGATVADREKLLFEGGLRIYSTIDLDLQRAAEEARNTTLPNVNGIDAASVTMDPTNGNVLAMVGGKDFFGASTYAKVNLADADGRQTGSSVKPIGLAAALTAGWALTKTYAAPQSIELTIPGLKEPWKVKGGGDGSDVTLITATEQSYNTVYAQLITDLGPQKFVDMAAKLGITHKIEPVHAAILGTENITMLDMATAFGTFASRGIRHDPVFVTKIVNADGTTRFEHNYTQTKAIEAVVADQINFVLQGVVSQGTGTAAAIGRPVAGKTGSAENNADATFIGYTPNRVTAVWVGFPEGQVPMIPPRTPITVFGGTYPARIFAKVMKAATADVPGNEFAPPPPSSTSSTTTLLGAAAAVPDVRGLSAADAQQKLTAAGFGVNTVNVETAEFTAGTVANQAPKGGASAPTGTKVTIEVATTPKVQQVTVSNVVGLGRAEARSLLVAGGFAVLEVFEPAPAGTSPTPGSSTVWRQSPVAGAAKPKDGVVQISIQP
;
A
#
# COMPACT_ATOMS: atom_id res chain seq x y z
N MET A 1 49.82 46.27 18.66
CA MET A 1 49.19 45.13 19.36
C MET A 1 48.52 45.53 20.68
N VAL A 2 49.16 46.30 21.54
CA VAL A 2 48.59 46.73 22.86
C VAL A 2 47.37 47.66 22.74
N THR A 3 47.27 48.47 21.71
CA THR A 3 46.15 49.39 21.45
C THR A 3 44.89 48.69 20.96
N MET A 4 45.01 47.54 20.28
CA MET A 4 43.88 46.75 19.79
C MET A 4 43.22 45.92 20.92
N GLN A 5 44.05 45.39 21.84
CA GLN A 5 43.55 44.68 23.05
C GLN A 5 42.79 45.60 24.03
N ARG A 6 43.23 46.87 24.20
CA ARG A 6 42.52 47.84 25.05
C ARG A 6 41.19 48.28 24.45
N ARG A 7 41.05 48.35 23.12
CA ARG A 7 39.77 48.64 22.43
C ARG A 7 38.78 47.50 22.58
N SER A 8 39.22 46.22 22.42
CA SER A 8 38.36 45.06 22.60
C SER A 8 37.88 44.88 24.04
N LEU A 9 38.71 45.14 25.03
CA LEU A 9 38.35 45.10 26.45
C LEU A 9 37.39 46.26 26.81
N GLY A 10 37.57 47.44 26.24
CA GLY A 10 36.68 48.58 26.39
C GLY A 10 35.29 48.36 25.79
N ILE A 11 35.21 47.72 24.65
CA ILE A 11 33.95 47.37 24.01
C ILE A 11 33.21 46.29 24.81
N LEU A 12 33.91 45.29 25.36
CA LEU A 12 33.33 44.28 26.24
C LEU A 12 32.78 44.85 27.55
N LEU A 13 33.52 45.80 28.17
CA LEU A 13 33.09 46.50 29.36
C LEU A 13 31.93 47.47 29.07
N ALA A 14 31.90 48.13 27.93
CA ALA A 14 30.77 48.95 27.48
C ALA A 14 29.51 48.13 27.19
N LEU A 15 29.64 46.94 26.59
CA LEU A 15 28.54 45.99 26.39
C LEU A 15 28.00 45.46 27.73
N CYS A 16 28.86 45.18 28.71
CA CYS A 16 28.45 44.77 30.04
C CYS A 16 27.80 45.93 30.84
N ALA A 17 28.25 47.17 30.67
CA ALA A 17 27.67 48.36 31.30
C ALA A 17 26.30 48.73 30.68
N LEU A 18 26.14 48.56 29.36
CA LEU A 18 24.86 48.73 28.65
C LEU A 18 23.86 47.64 28.99
N ALA A 19 24.29 46.42 29.21
CA ALA A 19 23.44 45.31 29.67
C ALA A 19 23.00 45.51 31.14
N SER A 20 23.74 46.29 31.92
CA SER A 20 23.40 46.64 33.32
C SER A 20 22.50 47.88 33.42
N SER A 21 22.44 48.72 32.41
CA SER A 21 21.56 49.89 32.40
C SER A 21 20.16 49.50 31.94
N CYS A 22 19.24 49.40 32.88
CA CYS A 22 17.79 49.19 32.69
C CYS A 22 17.09 50.30 31.89
N ALA A 23 17.76 51.06 31.05
CA ALA A 23 17.26 52.25 30.39
C ALA A 23 16.97 52.07 28.87
N TYR A 24 17.27 50.92 28.28
CA TYR A 24 16.81 50.68 26.93
C TYR A 24 15.41 50.06 26.99
N ARG A 25 14.38 50.90 27.08
CA ARG A 25 13.03 50.51 26.66
C ARG A 25 13.09 50.27 25.15
N TYR A 26 13.48 49.06 24.79
CA TYR A 26 13.14 48.55 23.50
C TYR A 26 11.61 48.43 23.50
N GLU A 27 10.95 49.06 22.57
CA GLU A 27 9.61 48.65 22.17
C GLU A 27 9.73 47.23 21.58
N THR A 28 10.06 46.25 22.43
CA THR A 28 9.84 44.89 22.15
C THR A 28 8.33 44.76 22.05
N GLN A 29 7.79 44.63 20.83
CA GLN A 29 6.51 43.98 20.68
C GLN A 29 6.43 42.93 21.76
N ASP A 30 5.27 42.83 22.43
CA ASP A 30 5.05 41.87 23.52
C ASP A 30 5.11 40.41 23.00
N LEU A 31 6.30 40.02 22.49
CA LEU A 31 6.68 38.66 22.07
C LEU A 31 6.56 37.69 23.24
N VAL A 32 6.56 38.25 24.46
CA VAL A 32 6.42 37.48 25.69
C VAL A 32 4.97 37.22 26.06
N GLU A 33 4.02 38.03 25.63
CA GLU A 33 2.59 37.77 25.89
C GLU A 33 1.97 36.69 24.99
N SER A 34 2.38 36.65 23.73
CA SER A 34 1.85 35.68 22.76
C SER A 34 2.43 34.26 22.88
N GLY A 35 3.50 34.07 23.67
CA GLY A 35 4.19 32.78 23.79
C GLY A 35 5.08 32.43 22.58
N PRO A 36 5.76 31.29 22.60
CA PRO A 36 6.51 30.79 21.44
C PRO A 36 5.58 30.57 20.27
N PRO A 37 5.98 30.94 19.03
CA PRO A 37 5.16 30.70 17.87
C PRO A 37 4.91 29.19 17.70
N PRO A 38 3.71 28.80 17.23
CA PRO A 38 3.44 27.39 16.93
C PRO A 38 4.47 26.89 15.92
N VAL A 39 5.04 25.76 16.22
CA VAL A 39 6.11 25.17 15.42
C VAL A 39 5.49 24.20 14.42
N ALA A 40 5.81 24.34 13.14
CA ALA A 40 5.43 23.36 12.12
C ALA A 40 5.95 21.96 12.51
N GLN A 41 5.07 20.99 12.56
CA GLN A 41 5.38 19.61 12.96
C GLN A 41 4.90 18.65 11.87
N SER A 42 5.74 17.68 11.53
CA SER A 42 5.36 16.62 10.59
C SER A 42 4.21 15.78 11.14
N SER A 43 3.27 15.42 10.29
CA SER A 43 2.14 14.58 10.64
C SER A 43 2.42 13.11 10.32
N PHE A 44 1.63 12.19 10.89
CA PHE A 44 1.79 10.76 10.72
C PHE A 44 0.50 10.12 10.22
N ILE A 45 0.61 9.15 9.35
CA ILE A 45 -0.48 8.24 8.99
C ILE A 45 -0.20 6.87 9.59
N TYR A 46 -1.20 6.33 10.29
CA TYR A 46 -1.18 5.01 10.92
C TYR A 46 -2.20 4.10 10.29
N ASP A 47 -1.94 2.79 10.31
CA ASP A 47 -2.91 1.77 9.94
C ASP A 47 -3.97 1.55 11.05
N ALA A 48 -4.92 0.67 10.79
CA ALA A 48 -5.99 0.33 11.74
C ALA A 48 -5.47 -0.27 13.07
N LYS A 49 -4.26 -0.82 13.08
CA LYS A 49 -3.59 -1.41 14.26
C LYS A 49 -2.63 -0.43 14.95
N GLY A 50 -2.56 0.83 14.49
CA GLY A 50 -1.68 1.87 15.03
C GLY A 50 -0.22 1.75 14.58
N ARG A 51 0.10 0.97 13.54
CA ARG A 51 1.44 0.92 12.94
C ARG A 51 1.65 2.12 12.02
N GLU A 52 2.82 2.76 12.10
CA GLU A 52 3.16 3.89 11.24
C GLU A 52 3.29 3.44 9.78
N ILE A 53 2.59 4.12 8.88
CA ILE A 53 2.67 3.92 7.43
C ILE A 53 3.60 4.97 6.81
N LEU A 54 3.38 6.23 7.16
CA LEU A 54 4.08 7.35 6.56
C LEU A 54 4.19 8.53 7.51
N LEU A 55 5.40 9.11 7.56
CA LEU A 55 5.65 10.44 8.07
C LEU A 55 5.43 11.46 6.95
N LEU A 56 4.38 12.27 7.06
CA LEU A 56 4.13 13.42 6.19
C LEU A 56 5.05 14.57 6.64
N ARG A 57 6.18 14.71 5.98
CA ARG A 57 7.20 15.69 6.37
C ARG A 57 6.74 17.11 6.02
N ALA A 58 6.75 17.99 7.02
CA ALA A 58 6.75 19.42 6.80
C ALA A 58 8.03 19.82 6.02
N PRO A 59 8.09 20.99 5.37
CA PRO A 59 9.31 21.51 4.77
C PRO A 59 10.48 21.52 5.76
N GLU A 60 10.18 21.81 7.03
CA GLU A 60 11.06 21.61 8.18
C GLU A 60 10.64 20.34 8.93
N ASN A 61 11.20 19.19 8.57
CA ASN A 61 10.88 17.92 9.24
C ASN A 61 11.11 18.05 10.75
N ARG A 62 10.02 18.15 11.54
CA ARG A 62 10.04 18.32 12.98
C ARG A 62 8.99 17.46 13.65
N ILE A 63 9.38 16.77 14.70
CA ILE A 63 8.53 15.93 15.54
C ILE A 63 8.76 16.40 16.98
N TYR A 64 7.75 17.06 17.55
CA TYR A 64 7.85 17.66 18.89
C TYR A 64 7.85 16.58 19.98
N LYS A 65 8.73 16.75 20.97
CA LYS A 65 8.80 15.92 22.18
C LYS A 65 8.82 16.80 23.42
N ARG A 66 8.03 16.46 24.41
CA ARG A 66 8.10 17.13 25.72
C ARG A 66 9.41 16.78 26.41
N ILE A 67 9.87 17.62 27.33
CA ILE A 67 11.18 17.47 27.99
C ILE A 67 11.30 16.11 28.71
N GLU A 68 10.19 15.59 29.27
CA GLU A 68 10.15 14.29 29.95
C GLU A 68 10.34 13.11 28.98
N GLN A 69 10.05 13.29 27.71
CA GLN A 69 10.21 12.28 26.65
C GLN A 69 11.61 12.28 26.04
N ILE A 70 12.44 13.31 26.37
CA ILE A 70 13.82 13.44 25.91
C ILE A 70 14.74 12.85 26.96
N PRO A 71 15.57 11.84 26.63
CA PRO A 71 16.40 11.17 27.62
C PRO A 71 17.41 12.10 28.25
N GLN A 72 17.69 11.91 29.55
CA GLN A 72 18.60 12.76 30.31
C GLN A 72 19.98 12.83 29.66
N ILE A 73 20.48 11.72 29.16
CA ILE A 73 21.77 11.62 28.47
C ILE A 73 21.94 12.61 27.30
N LEU A 74 20.85 12.86 26.53
CA LEU A 74 20.88 13.82 25.42
C LEU A 74 20.82 15.24 25.92
N LYS A 75 20.00 15.53 26.95
CA LYS A 75 19.94 16.85 27.60
C LYS A 75 21.33 17.22 28.16
N ASP A 76 21.95 16.29 28.83
CA ASP A 76 23.31 16.46 29.41
C ASP A 76 24.36 16.69 28.31
N ALA A 77 24.30 15.95 27.20
CA ALA A 77 25.20 16.10 26.07
C ALA A 77 25.09 17.49 25.42
N VAL A 78 23.87 17.98 25.22
CA VAL A 78 23.62 19.32 24.65
C VAL A 78 24.07 20.43 25.61
N VAL A 79 23.70 20.32 26.86
CA VAL A 79 24.11 21.31 27.88
C VAL A 79 25.64 21.32 28.03
N ALA A 80 26.29 20.17 28.09
CA ALA A 80 27.76 20.08 28.24
C ALA A 80 28.53 20.72 27.09
N ILE A 81 28.00 20.68 25.86
CA ILE A 81 28.73 21.19 24.68
C ILE A 81 28.33 22.61 24.29
N GLU A 82 27.06 23.00 24.45
CA GLU A 82 26.54 24.29 24.03
C GLU A 82 26.53 25.34 25.16
N ASP A 83 26.19 24.94 26.39
CA ASP A 83 26.00 25.86 27.51
C ASP A 83 26.19 25.15 28.86
N GLU A 84 27.43 24.82 29.19
CA GLU A 84 27.84 24.07 30.39
C GLU A 84 27.22 24.58 31.70
N ARG A 85 26.89 25.87 31.73
CA ARG A 85 26.35 26.55 32.93
C ARG A 85 24.88 26.94 32.78
N PHE A 86 24.18 26.32 31.86
CA PHE A 86 22.79 26.64 31.50
C PHE A 86 21.87 26.80 32.71
N TYR A 87 21.92 25.90 33.66
CA TYR A 87 21.09 25.93 34.86
C TYR A 87 21.55 26.95 35.92
N LEU A 88 22.72 27.61 35.74
CA LEU A 88 23.33 28.49 36.71
C LEU A 88 23.21 30.00 36.40
N HIS A 89 22.91 30.35 35.13
CA HIS A 89 22.74 31.73 34.70
C HIS A 89 21.28 32.06 34.37
N LYS A 90 20.99 33.34 34.10
CA LYS A 90 19.67 33.87 33.76
C LYS A 90 19.68 34.50 32.37
N GLY A 91 19.80 33.66 31.31
CA GLY A 91 19.77 34.08 29.91
C GLY A 91 21.14 34.42 29.32
N VAL A 92 22.06 34.94 30.10
CA VAL A 92 23.42 35.31 29.67
C VAL A 92 24.46 34.76 30.66
N ASP A 93 25.45 34.02 30.16
CA ASP A 93 26.59 33.57 31.01
C ASP A 93 27.78 34.53 30.96
N LEU A 94 27.79 35.51 31.85
CA LEU A 94 28.90 36.47 31.94
C LEU A 94 30.26 35.83 32.27
N LYS A 95 30.29 34.77 33.10
CA LYS A 95 31.54 34.03 33.39
C LYS A 95 32.04 33.23 32.20
N GLY A 96 31.14 32.62 31.45
CA GLY A 96 31.43 31.95 30.18
C GLY A 96 31.96 32.91 29.12
N LEU A 97 31.38 34.08 28.98
CA LEU A 97 31.85 35.18 28.10
C LEU A 97 33.30 35.58 28.39
N ILE A 98 33.65 35.81 29.67
CA ILE A 98 35.01 36.15 30.07
C ILE A 98 35.99 35.01 29.78
N ARG A 99 35.58 33.74 30.04
CA ARG A 99 36.39 32.56 29.75
C ARG A 99 36.64 32.41 28.26
N SER A 100 35.61 32.49 27.42
CA SER A 100 35.71 32.38 25.94
C SER A 100 36.59 33.49 25.36
N ALA A 101 36.47 34.72 25.85
CA ALA A 101 37.31 35.83 25.43
C ALA A 101 38.80 35.54 25.71
N ARG A 102 39.13 34.98 26.88
CA ARG A 102 40.51 34.59 27.22
C ARG A 102 41.01 33.47 26.29
N THR A 103 40.22 32.43 26.08
CA THR A 103 40.60 31.29 25.25
C THR A 103 40.76 31.70 23.79
N ASN A 104 39.88 32.49 23.22
CA ASN A 104 39.94 32.97 21.85
C ASN A 104 41.13 33.89 21.59
N VAL A 105 41.50 34.74 22.59
CA VAL A 105 42.69 35.57 22.52
C VAL A 105 43.96 34.71 22.53
N SER A 106 44.00 33.66 23.36
CA SER A 106 45.17 32.77 23.46
C SER A 106 45.31 31.85 22.22
N ALA A 107 44.23 31.49 21.57
CA ALA A 107 44.23 30.59 20.40
C ALA A 107 44.37 31.32 19.06
N GLY A 108 44.32 32.65 19.02
CA GLY A 108 44.39 33.47 17.80
C GLY A 108 43.22 33.22 16.79
N SER A 109 42.19 32.50 17.24
CA SER A 109 41.00 32.16 16.44
C SER A 109 39.79 32.04 17.35
N VAL A 110 38.58 32.21 16.77
CA VAL A 110 37.32 32.02 17.51
C VAL A 110 37.10 30.51 17.68
N SER A 111 37.56 29.96 18.80
CA SER A 111 37.49 28.53 19.10
C SER A 111 36.31 28.11 19.99
N GLN A 112 35.69 29.05 20.70
CA GLN A 112 34.52 28.81 21.57
C GLN A 112 33.40 29.82 21.31
N GLY A 113 32.17 29.33 21.12
CA GLY A 113 30.94 30.12 21.09
C GLY A 113 30.60 30.61 22.53
N ALA A 114 30.15 31.85 22.65
CA ALA A 114 29.83 32.47 23.92
C ALA A 114 28.32 32.69 24.10
N SER A 115 27.50 32.23 23.19
CA SER A 115 26.04 32.37 23.23
C SER A 115 25.42 31.23 24.02
N THR A 116 24.51 31.55 24.93
CA THR A 116 23.76 30.55 25.71
C THR A 116 22.68 29.85 24.86
N ILE A 117 22.18 28.70 25.33
CA ILE A 117 21.05 27.99 24.73
C ILE A 117 19.85 28.93 24.55
N THR A 118 19.52 29.74 25.57
CA THR A 118 18.43 30.70 25.50
C THR A 118 18.66 31.75 24.41
N GLN A 119 19.88 32.31 24.31
CA GLN A 119 20.23 33.26 23.25
C GLN A 119 20.13 32.62 21.84
N GLN A 120 20.61 31.39 21.69
CA GLN A 120 20.49 30.68 20.42
C GLN A 120 19.02 30.48 20.04
N TYR A 121 18.15 30.06 20.98
CA TYR A 121 16.75 29.86 20.75
C TYR A 121 16.05 31.17 20.33
N VAL A 122 16.12 32.22 21.16
CA VAL A 122 15.42 33.46 20.85
C VAL A 122 15.96 34.15 19.60
N GLY A 123 17.28 34.10 19.37
CA GLY A 123 17.90 34.63 18.17
C GLY A 123 17.51 33.93 16.90
N ASN A 124 17.18 32.64 16.99
CA ASN A 124 16.74 31.84 15.84
C ASN A 124 15.24 31.96 15.54
N VAL A 125 14.43 32.19 16.58
CA VAL A 125 12.96 32.19 16.48
C VAL A 125 12.39 33.58 16.22
N TYR A 126 12.97 34.59 16.83
CA TYR A 126 12.37 35.95 16.88
C TYR A 126 13.17 37.01 16.11
N LEU A 127 14.43 36.72 15.71
CA LEU A 127 15.29 37.68 15.05
C LEU A 127 15.70 37.24 13.65
N ASP A 128 15.95 38.21 12.74
CA ASP A 128 16.44 37.91 11.39
C ASP A 128 17.87 37.31 11.48
N ARG A 129 18.03 36.11 10.99
CA ARG A 129 19.32 35.38 10.95
C ARG A 129 20.34 36.02 9.99
N THR A 130 19.88 36.78 9.01
CA THR A 130 20.75 37.40 8.00
C THR A 130 21.41 38.67 8.55
N ASP A 131 20.79 39.33 9.52
CA ASP A 131 21.36 40.50 10.22
C ASP A 131 22.44 40.08 11.21
N LYS A 132 23.67 40.49 10.96
CA LYS A 132 24.84 40.25 11.82
C LYS A 132 25.28 41.52 12.60
N SER A 133 24.40 42.48 12.72
CA SER A 133 24.69 43.75 13.40
C SER A 133 24.86 43.56 14.91
N ALA A 134 25.62 44.49 15.55
CA ALA A 134 25.71 44.56 16.99
C ALA A 134 24.35 44.85 17.65
N LYS A 135 23.47 45.58 16.95
CA LYS A 135 22.09 45.87 17.36
C LYS A 135 21.32 44.58 17.57
N ARG A 136 21.30 43.68 16.55
CA ARG A 136 20.65 42.37 16.67
C ARG A 136 21.19 41.55 17.86
N LYS A 137 22.51 41.62 18.13
CA LYS A 137 23.08 40.87 19.27
C LYS A 137 22.63 41.43 20.62
N LEU A 138 22.40 42.75 20.73
CA LEU A 138 21.83 43.38 21.95
C LEU A 138 20.34 42.97 22.10
N GLU A 139 19.59 42.93 21.02
CA GLU A 139 18.22 42.44 21.02
C GLU A 139 18.12 40.99 21.49
N GLU A 140 18.98 40.11 20.97
CA GLU A 140 19.10 38.73 21.40
C GLU A 140 19.35 38.59 22.91
N ILE A 141 20.26 39.38 23.44
CA ILE A 141 20.56 39.42 24.89
C ILE A 141 19.32 39.87 25.68
N ALA A 142 18.68 40.96 25.25
CA ALA A 142 17.49 41.49 25.94
C ALA A 142 16.34 40.47 25.93
N LEU A 143 16.09 39.84 24.80
CA LEU A 143 15.07 38.80 24.67
C LEU A 143 15.40 37.57 25.54
N ALA A 144 16.67 37.12 25.58
CA ALA A 144 17.06 35.99 26.39
C ALA A 144 16.83 36.24 27.88
N LEU A 145 17.13 37.46 28.37
CA LEU A 145 16.87 37.85 29.76
C LEU A 145 15.36 37.88 30.08
N GLN A 146 14.53 38.38 29.15
CA GLN A 146 13.07 38.39 29.33
C GLN A 146 12.49 36.98 29.29
N PHE A 147 12.98 36.15 28.37
CA PHE A 147 12.52 34.78 28.19
C PHE A 147 12.76 33.93 29.44
N GLU A 148 13.91 34.07 30.08
CA GLU A 148 14.26 33.40 31.34
C GLU A 148 13.55 33.95 32.58
N LYS A 149 12.94 35.14 32.50
CA LYS A 149 12.05 35.63 33.57
C LYS A 149 10.68 34.94 33.51
N LYS A 150 10.22 34.55 32.31
CA LYS A 150 8.90 34.00 32.09
C LYS A 150 8.87 32.48 32.11
N TYR A 151 9.90 31.82 31.56
CA TYR A 151 9.92 30.39 31.33
C TYR A 151 10.99 29.69 32.18
N THR A 152 10.68 28.45 32.58
CA THR A 152 11.64 27.59 33.31
C THR A 152 12.77 27.13 32.39
N LYS A 153 13.89 26.76 32.97
CA LYS A 153 15.03 26.21 32.23
C LYS A 153 14.68 24.98 31.42
N ASP A 154 13.92 24.08 32.01
CA ASP A 154 13.49 22.85 31.32
C ASP A 154 12.59 23.16 30.14
N TYR A 155 11.66 24.11 30.24
CA TYR A 155 10.84 24.53 29.14
C TYR A 155 11.65 25.22 28.02
N ILE A 156 12.63 26.04 28.38
CA ILE A 156 13.55 26.65 27.41
C ILE A 156 14.36 25.58 26.67
N LEU A 157 14.87 24.60 27.41
CA LEU A 157 15.61 23.47 26.82
C LEU A 157 14.70 22.62 25.92
N GLU A 158 13.45 22.37 26.33
CA GLU A 158 12.46 21.72 25.51
C GLU A 158 12.25 22.40 24.15
N LEU A 159 12.02 23.72 24.19
CA LEU A 159 11.84 24.53 22.99
C LEU A 159 13.08 24.47 22.08
N TYR A 160 14.27 24.62 22.68
CA TYR A 160 15.54 24.58 21.95
C TYR A 160 15.76 23.23 21.27
N LEU A 161 15.58 22.11 22.00
CA LEU A 161 15.78 20.74 21.49
C LEU A 161 14.77 20.36 20.40
N ASN A 162 13.60 20.97 20.40
CA ASN A 162 12.60 20.79 19.34
C ASN A 162 12.79 21.75 18.16
N TRP A 163 13.59 22.82 18.32
CA TRP A 163 13.78 23.84 17.28
C TRP A 163 15.06 23.65 16.46
N VAL A 164 16.15 23.26 17.10
CA VAL A 164 17.50 23.29 16.52
C VAL A 164 17.61 22.46 15.25
N PHE A 165 18.19 23.02 14.19
CA PHE A 165 18.49 22.31 12.96
C PHE A 165 19.71 21.40 13.15
N LEU A 166 19.62 20.14 12.69
CA LEU A 166 20.60 19.09 12.95
C LEU A 166 21.13 18.41 11.67
N GLY A 167 20.91 19.05 10.53
CA GLY A 167 21.31 18.50 9.23
C GLY A 167 20.23 17.56 8.65
N ASP A 168 20.43 17.14 7.39
CA ASP A 168 19.53 16.24 6.66
C ASP A 168 18.02 16.60 6.73
N GLY A 169 17.73 17.91 6.72
CA GLY A 169 16.37 18.41 6.85
C GLY A 169 15.74 18.21 8.25
N ALA A 170 16.48 17.66 9.22
CA ALA A 170 15.95 17.38 10.56
C ALA A 170 15.99 18.65 11.45
N ASN A 171 14.83 19.07 11.91
CA ASN A 171 14.66 20.12 12.90
C ASN A 171 14.17 19.49 14.21
N GLY A 172 14.94 19.68 15.29
CA GLY A 172 14.71 19.04 16.58
C GLY A 172 15.27 17.62 16.69
N VAL A 173 15.50 17.23 17.95
CA VAL A 173 16.24 16.00 18.30
C VAL A 173 15.51 14.72 17.91
N GLN A 174 14.18 14.70 17.94
CA GLN A 174 13.41 13.51 17.51
C GLN A 174 13.51 13.28 16.00
N ALA A 175 13.43 14.36 15.21
CA ALA A 175 13.59 14.26 13.76
C ALA A 175 15.01 13.80 13.39
N ALA A 176 16.03 14.29 14.10
CA ALA A 176 17.41 13.86 13.94
C ALA A 176 17.62 12.38 14.35
N SER A 177 17.03 11.96 15.47
CA SER A 177 17.06 10.55 15.92
C SER A 177 16.48 9.61 14.86
N LYS A 178 15.35 9.97 14.26
CA LYS A 178 14.75 9.25 13.16
C LYS A 178 15.61 9.28 11.89
N ALA A 179 16.16 10.44 11.54
CA ALA A 179 16.96 10.61 10.33
C ALA A 179 18.26 9.80 10.37
N TYR A 180 18.97 9.80 11.49
CA TYR A 180 20.28 9.16 11.58
C TYR A 180 20.26 7.72 12.10
N PHE A 181 19.28 7.36 12.96
CA PHE A 181 19.27 6.07 13.65
C PHE A 181 17.97 5.29 13.51
N ASN A 182 16.92 5.86 12.92
CA ASN A 182 15.57 5.30 12.85
C ASN A 182 15.00 4.89 14.22
N LYS A 183 15.33 5.63 15.27
CA LYS A 183 14.91 5.37 16.64
C LYS A 183 14.01 6.49 17.19
N ASP A 184 13.23 6.17 18.20
CA ASP A 184 12.70 7.22 19.07
C ASP A 184 13.86 7.87 19.83
N VAL A 185 13.75 9.18 20.12
CA VAL A 185 14.79 9.90 20.85
C VAL A 185 15.04 9.32 22.25
N ALA A 186 14.01 8.72 22.86
CA ALA A 186 14.10 8.05 24.15
C ALA A 186 15.04 6.84 24.14
N ASP A 187 15.24 6.20 22.98
CA ASP A 187 16.03 4.97 22.80
C ASP A 187 17.49 5.23 22.37
N LEU A 188 17.91 6.49 22.39
CA LEU A 188 19.28 6.86 22.00
C LEU A 188 20.30 6.34 23.03
N THR A 189 21.37 5.75 22.52
CA THR A 189 22.55 5.40 23.30
C THR A 189 23.44 6.63 23.55
N LEU A 190 24.38 6.55 24.50
CA LEU A 190 25.32 7.64 24.81
C LEU A 190 26.11 8.14 23.57
N PRO A 191 26.71 7.28 22.71
CA PRO A 191 27.39 7.77 21.52
C PRO A 191 26.47 8.41 20.49
N GLU A 192 25.23 7.95 20.37
CA GLU A 192 24.22 8.53 19.45
C GLU A 192 23.74 9.90 19.94
N ALA A 193 23.45 10.04 21.24
CA ALA A 193 23.08 11.30 21.86
C ALA A 193 24.23 12.34 21.73
N ALA A 194 25.48 11.93 21.96
CA ALA A 194 26.64 12.78 21.79
C ALA A 194 26.86 13.19 20.31
N LEU A 195 26.54 12.34 19.34
CA LEU A 195 26.55 12.72 17.93
C LEU A 195 25.54 13.83 17.67
N ILE A 196 24.27 13.62 18.02
CA ILE A 196 23.20 14.60 17.81
C ILE A 196 23.55 15.96 18.43
N ALA A 197 24.03 15.98 19.68
CA ALA A 197 24.50 17.20 20.33
C ALA A 197 25.66 17.84 19.57
N GLY A 198 26.57 17.05 19.02
CA GLY A 198 27.72 17.53 18.26
C GLY A 198 27.36 18.20 16.93
N LEU A 199 26.29 17.77 16.28
CA LEU A 199 25.83 18.32 15.00
C LEU A 199 25.36 19.77 15.10
N ILE A 200 24.92 20.23 16.28
CA ILE A 200 24.37 21.57 16.50
C ILE A 200 25.33 22.67 16.02
N GLN A 201 26.63 22.51 16.21
CA GLN A 201 27.64 23.51 15.88
C GLN A 201 27.66 23.89 14.39
N ARG A 202 27.61 22.91 13.48
CA ARG A 202 27.67 23.12 12.04
C ARG A 202 26.92 21.96 11.34
N PRO A 203 25.58 21.96 11.43
CA PRO A 203 24.77 20.80 11.05
C PRO A 203 24.89 20.41 9.57
N SER A 204 25.12 21.38 8.68
CA SER A 204 25.32 21.08 7.26
C SER A 204 26.71 20.50 6.95
N ASP A 205 27.75 20.96 7.64
CA ASP A 205 29.13 20.51 7.41
C ASP A 205 29.41 19.18 8.12
N LEU A 206 28.80 18.97 9.27
CA LEU A 206 28.93 17.77 10.09
C LEU A 206 27.90 16.69 9.75
N ASN A 207 27.02 16.90 8.73
CA ASN A 207 26.08 15.88 8.31
C ASN A 207 26.82 14.64 7.81
N PRO A 208 26.75 13.50 8.53
CA PRO A 208 27.56 12.32 8.22
C PRO A 208 27.19 11.62 6.89
N TYR A 209 26.03 11.96 6.28
CA TYR A 209 25.64 11.44 4.98
C TYR A 209 26.23 12.21 3.79
N ARG A 210 26.82 13.40 4.03
CA ARG A 210 27.29 14.27 2.97
C ARG A 210 28.54 13.73 2.26
N SER A 211 29.48 13.19 3.03
CA SER A 211 30.75 12.60 2.52
C SER A 211 31.46 11.79 3.61
N SER A 212 32.45 11.00 3.23
CA SER A 212 33.33 10.31 4.18
C SER A 212 34.05 11.26 5.13
N ASP A 213 34.49 12.42 4.63
CA ASP A 213 35.17 13.43 5.44
C ASP A 213 34.23 14.06 6.48
N ALA A 214 32.95 14.30 6.10
CA ALA A 214 31.92 14.78 7.00
C ALA A 214 31.56 13.74 8.06
N PHE A 215 31.50 12.44 7.68
CA PHE A 215 31.32 11.34 8.62
C PHE A 215 32.43 11.30 9.67
N GLU A 216 33.69 11.36 9.27
CA GLU A 216 34.82 11.40 10.22
C GLU A 216 34.86 12.69 11.03
N ALA A 217 34.45 13.83 10.46
CA ALA A 217 34.32 15.08 11.21
C ALA A 217 33.22 14.99 12.28
N ALA A 218 32.07 14.41 11.94
CA ALA A 218 30.98 14.16 12.90
C ALA A 218 31.42 13.23 14.03
N LYS A 219 32.15 12.16 13.71
CA LYS A 219 32.71 11.22 14.71
C LYS A 219 33.71 11.92 15.64
N ARG A 220 34.60 12.74 15.11
CA ARG A 220 35.51 13.57 15.93
C ARG A 220 34.72 14.52 16.83
N ARG A 221 33.70 15.17 16.28
CA ARG A 221 32.87 16.10 17.08
C ARG A 221 32.08 15.38 18.17
N ARG A 222 31.52 14.19 17.90
CA ARG A 222 30.93 13.29 18.91
C ARG A 222 31.89 13.07 20.09
N ASN A 223 33.16 12.72 19.79
CA ASN A 223 34.15 12.45 20.80
C ASN A 223 34.47 13.71 21.65
N VAL A 224 34.43 14.92 21.06
CA VAL A 224 34.55 16.19 21.80
C VAL A 224 33.37 16.37 22.78
N VAL A 225 32.14 16.01 22.36
CA VAL A 225 30.98 16.06 23.27
C VAL A 225 31.15 15.09 24.44
N LEU A 226 31.53 13.84 24.15
CA LEU A 226 31.77 12.81 25.16
C LEU A 226 32.85 13.25 26.17
N GLU A 227 33.95 13.87 25.69
CA GLU A 227 34.99 14.43 26.56
C GLU A 227 34.47 15.57 27.44
N ARG A 228 33.61 16.45 26.90
CA ARG A 228 32.96 17.50 27.72
C ARG A 228 32.05 16.93 28.79
N MET A 229 31.26 15.88 28.44
CA MET A 229 30.42 15.19 29.43
C MET A 229 31.25 14.57 30.55
N ARG A 230 32.39 13.95 30.21
CA ARG A 230 33.34 13.36 31.17
C ARG A 230 33.97 14.44 32.11
N LEU A 231 34.45 15.52 31.51
CA LEU A 231 35.05 16.64 32.29
C LEU A 231 34.04 17.31 33.22
N ASN A 232 32.77 17.31 32.86
CA ASN A 232 31.68 17.83 33.68
C ASN A 232 31.09 16.76 34.62
N GLN A 233 31.72 15.57 34.73
CA GLN A 233 31.30 14.46 35.60
C GLN A 233 29.87 13.97 35.34
N LEU A 234 29.39 14.15 34.11
CA LEU A 234 28.08 13.64 33.66
C LEU A 234 28.14 12.16 33.25
N ILE A 235 29.32 11.68 32.90
CA ILE A 235 29.61 10.26 32.59
C ILE A 235 30.92 9.84 33.26
N THR A 236 31.07 8.53 33.53
CA THR A 236 32.30 7.96 34.10
C THR A 236 33.39 7.82 33.05
N ASP A 237 34.65 7.64 33.48
CA ASP A 237 35.79 7.35 32.59
C ASP A 237 35.54 6.06 31.77
N GLU A 238 34.93 5.05 32.37
CA GLU A 238 34.57 3.81 31.71
C GLU A 238 33.49 4.04 30.63
N GLN A 239 32.44 4.80 30.95
CA GLN A 239 31.39 5.13 29.98
C GLN A 239 31.97 5.96 28.81
N TYR A 240 32.88 6.89 29.10
CA TYR A 240 33.58 7.65 28.07
C TYR A 240 34.40 6.75 27.15
N ALA A 241 35.24 5.88 27.74
CA ALA A 241 36.09 4.97 26.96
C ALA A 241 35.25 4.05 26.04
N ASN A 242 34.19 3.46 26.59
CA ASN A 242 33.27 2.61 25.82
C ASN A 242 32.55 3.37 24.71
N ALA A 243 32.07 4.60 24.98
CA ALA A 243 31.37 5.40 24.00
C ALA A 243 32.25 5.90 22.85
N VAL A 244 33.51 6.24 23.13
CA VAL A 244 34.51 6.63 22.13
C VAL A 244 34.87 5.43 21.25
N ALA A 245 35.04 4.24 21.82
CA ALA A 245 35.36 3.01 21.09
C ALA A 245 34.20 2.50 20.26
N ALA A 246 32.96 2.83 20.62
CA ALA A 246 31.78 2.38 19.92
C ALA A 246 31.77 2.85 18.46
N PRO A 247 31.51 1.94 17.48
CA PRO A 247 31.37 2.34 16.08
C PRO A 247 30.18 3.29 15.90
N LEU A 248 30.33 4.25 15.00
CA LEU A 248 29.20 5.09 14.58
C LEU A 248 28.44 4.34 13.48
N VAL A 249 27.30 3.78 13.85
CA VAL A 249 26.41 3.06 12.93
C VAL A 249 25.19 3.94 12.64
N LEU A 250 25.06 4.34 11.39
CA LEU A 250 23.89 5.09 10.91
C LEU A 250 22.96 4.15 10.16
N GLN A 251 21.67 4.49 10.10
CA GLN A 251 20.78 3.81 9.17
C GLN A 251 21.20 4.09 7.72
N PRO A 252 20.89 3.19 6.75
CA PRO A 252 21.14 3.46 5.34
C PRO A 252 20.46 4.77 4.90
N TYR A 253 21.21 5.63 4.22
CA TYR A 253 20.65 6.89 3.71
C TYR A 253 19.63 6.62 2.61
N VAL A 254 18.41 7.11 2.81
CA VAL A 254 17.35 7.09 1.79
C VAL A 254 16.95 8.53 1.51
N PRO A 255 17.25 9.07 0.30
CA PRO A 255 16.81 10.41 -0.07
C PRO A 255 15.30 10.58 0.12
N ILE A 256 14.88 11.75 0.60
CA ILE A 256 13.46 12.05 0.89
C ILE A 256 12.56 11.76 -0.31
N LEU A 257 13.04 12.08 -1.54
CA LEU A 257 12.34 11.83 -2.79
C LEU A 257 12.18 10.35 -3.15
N ASN A 258 12.97 9.46 -2.55
CA ASN A 258 12.97 8.02 -2.82
C ASN A 258 12.37 7.20 -1.67
N GLN A 259 11.76 7.83 -0.69
CA GLN A 259 11.13 7.11 0.41
C GLN A 259 9.94 6.30 -0.11
N ARG A 260 10.09 4.97 -0.11
CA ARG A 260 8.99 4.03 -0.38
C ARG A 260 8.25 3.76 0.93
N TYR A 261 6.93 3.69 0.84
CA TYR A 261 6.05 3.36 1.96
C TYR A 261 4.96 2.41 1.50
N GLU A 262 4.35 1.73 2.43
CA GLU A 262 3.30 0.73 2.15
C GLU A 262 1.99 1.41 1.76
N ALA A 263 1.16 0.71 1.00
CA ALA A 263 -0.17 1.16 0.57
C ALA A 263 -0.20 2.58 -0.04
N PRO A 264 0.69 2.92 -0.99
CA PRO A 264 0.83 4.30 -1.44
C PRO A 264 -0.45 4.86 -2.08
N GLN A 265 -1.20 4.07 -2.85
CA GLN A 265 -2.47 4.53 -3.44
C GLN A 265 -3.50 4.87 -2.35
N PHE A 266 -3.60 4.04 -1.30
CA PHE A 266 -4.49 4.32 -0.18
C PHE A 266 -4.07 5.58 0.58
N VAL A 267 -2.78 5.80 0.78
CA VAL A 267 -2.25 7.02 1.43
C VAL A 267 -2.61 8.27 0.61
N GLU A 268 -2.55 8.20 -0.72
CA GLU A 268 -2.98 9.32 -1.57
C GLU A 268 -4.49 9.60 -1.42
N GLU A 269 -5.34 8.57 -1.29
CA GLU A 269 -6.76 8.77 -1.01
C GLU A 269 -7.00 9.40 0.39
N VAL A 270 -6.24 9.01 1.40
CA VAL A 270 -6.28 9.68 2.72
C VAL A 270 -5.93 11.17 2.60
N LYS A 271 -4.87 11.51 1.86
CA LYS A 271 -4.47 12.91 1.63
C LYS A 271 -5.53 13.68 0.85
N LYS A 272 -6.05 13.10 -0.23
CA LYS A 272 -7.11 13.66 -1.06
C LYS A 272 -8.38 13.91 -0.22
N TRP A 273 -8.80 12.93 0.58
CA TRP A 273 -9.94 13.05 1.49
C TRP A 273 -9.74 14.19 2.49
N PHE A 274 -8.56 14.29 3.11
CA PHE A 274 -8.25 15.33 4.08
C PHE A 274 -8.31 16.72 3.44
N VAL A 275 -7.65 16.90 2.31
CA VAL A 275 -7.59 18.19 1.59
C VAL A 275 -8.95 18.58 1.02
N ALA A 276 -9.79 17.63 0.64
CA ALA A 276 -11.16 17.90 0.18
C ALA A 276 -12.11 18.33 1.31
N ASN A 277 -11.81 18.01 2.58
CA ASN A 277 -12.74 18.24 3.69
C ASN A 277 -12.60 19.66 4.29
N PRO A 278 -13.62 20.55 4.12
CA PRO A 278 -13.56 21.94 4.59
C PRO A 278 -13.52 22.08 6.13
N ALA A 279 -13.81 21.03 6.89
CA ALA A 279 -13.70 21.04 8.35
C ALA A 279 -12.25 21.22 8.85
N PHE A 280 -11.25 20.98 7.99
CA PHE A 280 -9.83 21.09 8.34
C PHE A 280 -9.20 22.43 7.95
N GLY A 281 -9.90 23.34 7.29
CA GLY A 281 -9.43 24.68 6.94
C GLY A 281 -10.25 25.33 5.83
N ALA A 282 -10.25 26.65 5.82
CA ALA A 282 -11.06 27.44 4.89
C ALA A 282 -10.62 27.25 3.42
N THR A 283 -9.32 27.23 3.16
CA THR A 283 -8.74 27.06 1.83
C THR A 283 -8.05 25.72 1.68
N VAL A 284 -7.78 25.30 0.44
CA VAL A 284 -6.96 24.11 0.14
C VAL A 284 -5.59 24.26 0.78
N ALA A 285 -4.96 25.44 0.65
CA ALA A 285 -3.64 25.71 1.21
C ALA A 285 -3.60 25.58 2.75
N ASP A 286 -4.66 26.01 3.46
CA ASP A 286 -4.77 25.85 4.91
C ASP A 286 -4.84 24.36 5.29
N ARG A 287 -5.59 23.59 4.52
CA ARG A 287 -5.73 22.14 4.76
C ARG A 287 -4.44 21.38 4.46
N GLU A 288 -3.76 21.71 3.36
CA GLU A 288 -2.44 21.16 3.05
C GLU A 288 -1.42 21.53 4.14
N LYS A 289 -1.38 22.80 4.54
CA LYS A 289 -0.52 23.23 5.63
C LYS A 289 -0.81 22.45 6.91
N LEU A 290 -2.07 22.32 7.30
CA LEU A 290 -2.45 21.54 8.48
C LEU A 290 -2.04 20.07 8.35
N LEU A 291 -2.24 19.45 7.17
CA LEU A 291 -1.89 18.06 6.90
C LEU A 291 -0.38 17.81 7.07
N PHE A 292 0.47 18.69 6.54
CA PHE A 292 1.92 18.48 6.52
C PHE A 292 2.64 19.09 7.75
N GLU A 293 2.10 20.17 8.31
CA GLU A 293 2.76 20.97 9.33
C GLU A 293 2.03 20.97 10.70
N GLY A 294 0.87 20.32 10.78
CA GLY A 294 0.02 20.34 11.97
C GLY A 294 0.39 19.34 13.06
N GLY A 295 1.38 18.48 12.85
CA GLY A 295 1.76 17.45 13.82
C GLY A 295 0.65 16.41 14.08
N LEU A 296 -0.19 16.16 13.10
CA LEU A 296 -1.36 15.30 13.23
C LEU A 296 -0.97 13.83 13.32
N ARG A 297 -1.74 13.06 14.08
CA ARG A 297 -1.76 11.60 14.04
C ARG A 297 -3.06 11.16 13.38
N ILE A 298 -2.96 10.64 12.16
CA ILE A 298 -4.09 10.25 11.32
C ILE A 298 -4.20 8.74 11.37
N TYR A 299 -5.24 8.24 12.01
CA TYR A 299 -5.54 6.79 12.10
C TYR A 299 -6.46 6.41 10.96
N SER A 300 -5.98 5.57 10.08
CA SER A 300 -6.70 5.12 8.90
C SER A 300 -7.40 3.78 9.13
N THR A 301 -8.17 3.34 8.14
CA THR A 301 -8.91 2.08 8.16
C THR A 301 -8.13 0.90 7.60
N ILE A 302 -6.99 1.14 6.94
CA ILE A 302 -6.25 0.09 6.24
C ILE A 302 -5.64 -0.93 7.21
N ASP A 303 -5.71 -2.19 6.86
CA ASP A 303 -4.94 -3.28 7.48
C ASP A 303 -3.74 -3.60 6.60
N LEU A 304 -2.53 -3.26 7.05
CA LEU A 304 -1.30 -3.50 6.29
C LEU A 304 -1.04 -4.98 6.01
N ASP A 305 -1.51 -5.89 6.86
CA ASP A 305 -1.33 -7.33 6.62
C ASP A 305 -2.22 -7.79 5.46
N LEU A 306 -3.47 -7.31 5.42
CA LEU A 306 -4.38 -7.57 4.31
C LEU A 306 -3.92 -6.86 3.02
N GLN A 307 -3.38 -5.65 3.14
CA GLN A 307 -2.81 -4.92 1.99
C GLN A 307 -1.68 -5.72 1.33
N ARG A 308 -0.72 -6.23 2.12
CA ARG A 308 0.36 -7.09 1.61
C ARG A 308 -0.18 -8.36 0.96
N ALA A 309 -1.19 -9.00 1.58
CA ALA A 309 -1.84 -10.18 1.01
C ALA A 309 -2.54 -9.87 -0.33
N ALA A 310 -3.15 -8.69 -0.48
CA ALA A 310 -3.78 -8.27 -1.73
C ALA A 310 -2.75 -7.98 -2.83
N GLU A 311 -1.64 -7.32 -2.50
CA GLU A 311 -0.51 -7.10 -3.42
C GLU A 311 0.12 -8.42 -3.86
N GLU A 312 0.33 -9.35 -2.93
CA GLU A 312 0.86 -10.69 -3.22
C GLU A 312 -0.11 -11.51 -4.09
N ALA A 313 -1.43 -11.44 -3.81
CA ALA A 313 -2.45 -12.09 -4.62
C ALA A 313 -2.39 -11.62 -6.08
N ARG A 314 -2.21 -10.32 -6.33
CA ARG A 314 -1.98 -9.75 -7.65
C ARG A 314 -0.69 -10.28 -8.27
N ASN A 315 0.44 -10.15 -7.56
CA ASN A 315 1.78 -10.48 -8.06
C ASN A 315 1.91 -11.95 -8.44
N THR A 316 1.28 -12.86 -7.68
CA THR A 316 1.38 -14.31 -7.89
C THR A 316 0.28 -14.89 -8.78
N THR A 317 -0.68 -14.08 -9.23
CA THR A 317 -1.77 -14.53 -10.09
C THR A 317 -1.63 -14.04 -11.52
N LEU A 318 -1.18 -12.80 -11.71
CA LEU A 318 -0.99 -12.25 -13.05
C LEU A 318 0.16 -12.95 -13.79
N PRO A 319 0.02 -13.19 -15.10
CA PRO A 319 1.10 -13.73 -15.90
C PRO A 319 2.23 -12.71 -16.05
N ASN A 320 3.43 -13.20 -16.35
CA ASN A 320 4.56 -12.32 -16.67
C ASN A 320 4.42 -11.74 -18.08
N VAL A 321 3.48 -10.82 -18.23
CA VAL A 321 3.19 -10.07 -19.47
C VAL A 321 3.40 -8.60 -19.21
N ASN A 322 4.20 -7.95 -20.07
CA ASN A 322 4.48 -6.53 -19.92
C ASN A 322 3.21 -5.71 -20.09
N GLY A 323 2.96 -4.79 -19.16
CA GLY A 323 1.85 -3.84 -19.17
C GLY A 323 0.55 -4.36 -18.53
N ILE A 324 0.33 -5.68 -18.38
CA ILE A 324 -0.86 -6.17 -17.67
C ILE A 324 -0.78 -5.82 -16.18
N ASP A 325 -1.89 -5.36 -15.64
CA ASP A 325 -1.98 -4.99 -14.22
C ASP A 325 -3.34 -5.36 -13.62
N ALA A 326 -3.47 -5.20 -12.30
CA ALA A 326 -4.73 -5.37 -11.60
C ALA A 326 -4.88 -4.33 -10.48
N ALA A 327 -6.13 -3.98 -10.23
CA ALA A 327 -6.52 -3.18 -9.09
C ALA A 327 -7.54 -3.94 -8.22
N SER A 328 -7.52 -3.67 -6.92
CA SER A 328 -8.53 -4.23 -6.01
C SER A 328 -8.82 -3.32 -4.84
N VAL A 329 -10.07 -3.36 -4.37
CA VAL A 329 -10.52 -2.71 -3.14
C VAL A 329 -11.19 -3.75 -2.27
N THR A 330 -10.79 -3.82 -1.00
CA THR A 330 -11.45 -4.66 0.01
C THR A 330 -12.03 -3.77 1.10
N MET A 331 -13.32 -3.96 1.41
CA MET A 331 -14.04 -3.17 2.40
C MET A 331 -14.76 -4.06 3.42
N ASP A 332 -15.02 -3.47 4.58
CA ASP A 332 -16.00 -3.99 5.53
C ASP A 332 -17.40 -3.44 5.18
N PRO A 333 -18.33 -4.28 4.69
CA PRO A 333 -19.63 -3.82 4.27
C PRO A 333 -20.52 -3.32 5.41
N THR A 334 -20.17 -3.59 6.68
CA THR A 334 -20.99 -3.23 7.85
C THR A 334 -20.74 -1.80 8.34
N ASN A 335 -19.66 -1.17 7.88
CA ASN A 335 -19.27 0.18 8.31
C ASN A 335 -18.60 1.03 7.21
N GLY A 336 -18.27 0.44 6.05
CA GLY A 336 -17.65 1.16 4.95
C GLY A 336 -16.11 1.27 5.02
N ASN A 337 -15.45 0.75 6.05
CA ASN A 337 -14.00 0.84 6.18
C ASN A 337 -13.29 0.19 4.99
N VAL A 338 -12.43 0.95 4.31
CA VAL A 338 -11.54 0.43 3.27
C VAL A 338 -10.34 -0.22 3.93
N LEU A 339 -10.28 -1.55 3.86
CA LEU A 339 -9.30 -2.36 4.59
C LEU A 339 -8.03 -2.63 3.78
N ALA A 340 -8.14 -2.65 2.44
CA ALA A 340 -7.02 -2.76 1.51
C ALA A 340 -7.37 -2.12 0.17
N MET A 341 -6.38 -1.48 -0.48
CA MET A 341 -6.53 -0.85 -1.79
C MET A 341 -5.25 -1.03 -2.60
N VAL A 342 -5.31 -1.84 -3.65
CA VAL A 342 -4.23 -2.02 -4.62
C VAL A 342 -4.61 -1.28 -5.88
N GLY A 343 -3.92 -0.22 -6.19
CA GLY A 343 -4.22 0.64 -7.35
C GLY A 343 -3.26 0.45 -8.53
N GLY A 344 -2.49 -0.65 -8.56
CA GLY A 344 -1.52 -0.97 -9.62
C GLY A 344 -0.18 -1.47 -9.07
N LYS A 345 0.72 -1.85 -9.96
CA LYS A 345 1.91 -2.65 -9.64
C LYS A 345 3.00 -1.90 -8.89
N ASP A 346 3.38 -0.75 -9.33
CA ASP A 346 4.56 -0.05 -8.78
C ASP A 346 4.33 1.46 -8.77
N PHE A 347 3.76 1.94 -7.69
CA PHE A 347 3.50 3.36 -7.47
C PHE A 347 4.77 4.22 -7.57
N PHE A 348 5.91 3.68 -7.19
CA PHE A 348 7.21 4.38 -7.22
C PHE A 348 8.01 4.10 -8.49
N GLY A 349 7.43 3.38 -9.45
CA GLY A 349 8.06 3.05 -10.72
C GLY A 349 8.13 4.22 -11.69
N ALA A 350 8.83 4.00 -12.80
CA ALA A 350 9.02 4.99 -13.87
C ALA A 350 7.88 5.02 -14.90
N SER A 351 6.88 4.13 -14.80
CA SER A 351 5.74 4.11 -15.72
C SER A 351 4.93 5.41 -15.62
N THR A 352 4.39 5.88 -16.74
CA THR A 352 3.46 7.01 -16.78
C THR A 352 2.19 6.74 -15.97
N TYR A 353 1.83 5.48 -15.78
CA TYR A 353 0.67 5.04 -14.99
C TYR A 353 1.00 4.72 -13.53
N ALA A 354 2.27 4.80 -13.12
CA ALA A 354 2.70 4.42 -11.76
C ALA A 354 1.92 5.16 -10.67
N LYS A 355 1.61 6.45 -10.88
CA LYS A 355 0.88 7.29 -9.93
C LYS A 355 -0.65 7.22 -10.07
N VAL A 356 -1.17 6.53 -11.09
CA VAL A 356 -2.61 6.40 -11.29
C VAL A 356 -3.14 5.34 -10.33
N ASN A 357 -4.14 5.70 -9.52
CA ASN A 357 -4.86 4.75 -8.70
C ASN A 357 -5.92 4.04 -9.54
N LEU A 358 -5.58 2.89 -10.14
CA LEU A 358 -6.50 2.13 -11.00
C LEU A 358 -7.74 1.61 -10.26
N ALA A 359 -7.75 1.68 -8.93
CA ALA A 359 -8.90 1.27 -8.10
C ALA A 359 -9.94 2.39 -7.95
N ASP A 360 -9.55 3.67 -8.09
CA ASP A 360 -10.41 4.83 -7.85
C ASP A 360 -10.11 6.03 -8.78
N ALA A 361 -9.49 5.85 -9.94
CA ALA A 361 -9.30 6.92 -10.92
C ALA A 361 -10.57 7.11 -11.79
N ASP A 362 -10.41 7.27 -13.11
CA ASP A 362 -11.50 7.50 -14.06
C ASP A 362 -12.45 6.30 -14.26
N GLY A 363 -12.26 5.21 -13.48
CA GLY A 363 -12.97 3.96 -13.62
C GLY A 363 -12.56 3.15 -14.85
N ARG A 364 -13.19 1.99 -15.00
CA ARG A 364 -12.98 1.07 -16.11
C ARG A 364 -14.31 0.42 -16.51
N GLN A 365 -14.41 -0.05 -17.74
CA GLN A 365 -15.59 -0.78 -18.17
C GLN A 365 -15.74 -2.05 -17.33
N THR A 366 -16.82 -2.12 -16.58
CA THR A 366 -17.07 -3.23 -15.65
C THR A 366 -17.67 -4.46 -16.32
N GLY A 367 -18.14 -4.29 -17.55
CA GLY A 367 -18.85 -5.35 -18.25
C GLY A 367 -20.04 -5.87 -17.44
N SER A 368 -20.31 -7.14 -17.55
CA SER A 368 -21.47 -7.80 -16.91
C SER A 368 -21.52 -7.73 -15.39
N SER A 369 -20.49 -7.20 -14.70
CA SER A 369 -20.55 -7.10 -13.24
C SER A 369 -21.55 -6.07 -12.73
N VAL A 370 -22.06 -5.16 -13.57
CA VAL A 370 -23.16 -4.23 -13.21
C VAL A 370 -24.56 -4.85 -13.28
N LYS A 371 -24.72 -6.02 -13.88
CA LYS A 371 -26.03 -6.67 -14.03
C LYS A 371 -26.81 -6.85 -12.74
N PRO A 372 -26.20 -7.18 -11.58
CA PRO A 372 -26.89 -7.21 -10.29
C PRO A 372 -27.57 -5.90 -9.91
N ILE A 373 -27.03 -4.75 -10.36
CA ILE A 373 -27.66 -3.43 -10.15
C ILE A 373 -28.97 -3.33 -10.91
N GLY A 374 -28.98 -3.79 -12.16
CA GLY A 374 -30.19 -3.88 -12.97
C GLY A 374 -31.23 -4.87 -12.42
N LEU A 375 -30.74 -6.02 -11.90
CA LEU A 375 -31.60 -6.98 -11.22
C LEU A 375 -32.21 -6.38 -9.95
N ALA A 376 -31.42 -5.65 -9.15
CA ALA A 376 -31.92 -4.95 -7.95
C ALA A 376 -32.99 -3.92 -8.31
N ALA A 377 -32.83 -3.18 -9.41
CA ALA A 377 -33.84 -2.25 -9.90
C ALA A 377 -35.13 -2.95 -10.32
N ALA A 378 -35.01 -4.09 -11.03
CA ALA A 378 -36.18 -4.89 -11.44
C ALA A 378 -36.92 -5.49 -10.23
N LEU A 379 -36.20 -6.07 -9.25
CA LEU A 379 -36.80 -6.62 -8.04
C LEU A 379 -37.45 -5.51 -7.17
N THR A 380 -36.84 -4.35 -7.09
CA THR A 380 -37.42 -3.17 -6.41
C THR A 380 -38.68 -2.67 -7.11
N ALA A 381 -38.77 -2.84 -8.43
CA ALA A 381 -39.97 -2.58 -9.22
C ALA A 381 -41.05 -3.67 -9.09
N GLY A 382 -40.85 -4.68 -8.24
CA GLY A 382 -41.81 -5.75 -7.97
C GLY A 382 -41.71 -6.96 -8.89
N TRP A 383 -40.65 -7.10 -9.67
CA TRP A 383 -40.45 -8.28 -10.53
C TRP A 383 -40.01 -9.47 -9.69
N ALA A 384 -40.41 -10.68 -10.15
CA ALA A 384 -39.99 -11.93 -9.52
C ALA A 384 -38.67 -12.44 -10.15
N LEU A 385 -37.83 -13.12 -9.39
CA LEU A 385 -36.65 -13.85 -9.90
C LEU A 385 -37.03 -14.92 -10.92
N THR A 386 -38.25 -15.42 -10.86
CA THR A 386 -38.83 -16.44 -11.76
C THR A 386 -39.31 -15.88 -13.10
N LYS A 387 -39.33 -14.57 -13.29
CA LYS A 387 -39.65 -13.94 -14.57
C LYS A 387 -38.69 -14.48 -15.63
N THR A 388 -39.26 -14.92 -16.77
CA THR A 388 -38.51 -15.53 -17.87
C THR A 388 -38.38 -14.60 -19.06
N TYR A 389 -37.29 -14.82 -19.80
CA TYR A 389 -37.01 -14.24 -21.12
C TYR A 389 -36.37 -15.28 -22.02
N ALA A 390 -36.65 -15.18 -23.28
CA ALA A 390 -35.89 -15.96 -24.28
C ALA A 390 -34.42 -15.58 -24.26
N ALA A 391 -33.54 -16.57 -24.31
CA ALA A 391 -32.09 -16.35 -24.26
C ALA A 391 -31.40 -16.76 -25.59
N PRO A 392 -31.72 -16.12 -26.72
CA PRO A 392 -31.08 -16.45 -28.01
C PRO A 392 -29.60 -16.03 -27.99
N GLN A 393 -28.76 -16.63 -28.81
CA GLN A 393 -27.33 -16.26 -28.92
C GLN A 393 -27.14 -14.82 -29.36
N SER A 394 -28.08 -14.24 -30.11
CA SER A 394 -28.11 -12.83 -30.47
C SER A 394 -29.54 -12.33 -30.60
N ILE A 395 -29.77 -11.07 -30.31
CA ILE A 395 -31.06 -10.40 -30.42
C ILE A 395 -30.90 -9.02 -31.01
N GLU A 396 -31.91 -8.59 -31.78
CA GLU A 396 -32.04 -7.21 -32.29
C GLU A 396 -33.27 -6.56 -31.64
N LEU A 397 -33.04 -5.48 -30.93
CA LEU A 397 -34.09 -4.77 -30.17
C LEU A 397 -34.33 -3.38 -30.82
N THR A 398 -35.57 -3.12 -31.17
CA THR A 398 -35.98 -1.79 -31.64
C THR A 398 -36.15 -0.85 -30.45
N ILE A 399 -35.27 0.11 -30.32
CA ILE A 399 -35.26 1.09 -29.22
C ILE A 399 -35.81 2.43 -29.77
N PRO A 400 -36.84 3.00 -29.17
CA PRO A 400 -37.32 4.33 -29.57
C PRO A 400 -36.21 5.37 -29.57
N GLY A 401 -36.04 6.08 -30.69
CA GLY A 401 -35.00 7.11 -30.83
C GLY A 401 -33.66 6.65 -31.41
N LEU A 402 -33.42 5.34 -31.53
CA LEU A 402 -32.29 4.82 -32.28
C LEU A 402 -32.68 4.63 -33.77
N LYS A 403 -31.76 4.98 -34.68
CA LYS A 403 -31.95 4.81 -36.12
C LYS A 403 -31.90 3.34 -36.57
N GLU A 404 -31.10 2.52 -35.88
CA GLU A 404 -30.91 1.12 -36.15
C GLU A 404 -31.25 0.30 -34.89
N PRO A 405 -31.74 -0.96 -35.07
CA PRO A 405 -31.95 -1.84 -33.94
C PRO A 405 -30.68 -2.10 -33.13
N TRP A 406 -30.80 -2.12 -31.82
CA TRP A 406 -29.71 -2.48 -30.95
C TRP A 406 -29.40 -3.98 -31.01
N LYS A 407 -28.21 -4.32 -31.50
CA LYS A 407 -27.76 -5.71 -31.70
C LYS A 407 -26.96 -6.18 -30.49
N VAL A 408 -27.42 -7.22 -29.81
CA VAL A 408 -26.78 -7.77 -28.61
C VAL A 408 -26.47 -9.25 -28.82
N LYS A 409 -25.25 -9.66 -28.50
CA LYS A 409 -24.78 -11.06 -28.52
C LYS A 409 -24.47 -11.53 -27.09
N GLY A 410 -24.45 -12.86 -26.90
CA GLY A 410 -24.12 -13.49 -25.63
C GLY A 410 -25.37 -13.92 -24.86
N GLY A 411 -26.10 -14.84 -25.42
CA GLY A 411 -27.21 -15.58 -24.83
C GLY A 411 -26.94 -17.07 -24.72
N GLY A 412 -28.00 -17.82 -24.52
CA GLY A 412 -28.04 -19.30 -24.49
C GLY A 412 -28.45 -19.93 -25.82
N ASP A 413 -29.21 -21.00 -25.73
CA ASP A 413 -29.70 -21.79 -26.85
C ASP A 413 -31.03 -21.31 -27.47
N GLY A 414 -31.56 -20.20 -26.93
CA GLY A 414 -32.84 -19.64 -27.37
C GLY A 414 -34.03 -20.02 -26.47
N SER A 415 -33.85 -20.94 -25.56
CA SER A 415 -34.89 -21.29 -24.58
C SER A 415 -35.22 -20.15 -23.63
N ASP A 416 -36.42 -20.19 -23.05
CA ASP A 416 -36.80 -19.28 -21.98
C ASP A 416 -36.06 -19.63 -20.71
N VAL A 417 -35.42 -18.64 -20.12
CA VAL A 417 -34.65 -18.75 -18.85
C VAL A 417 -35.14 -17.75 -17.81
N THR A 418 -35.08 -18.13 -16.55
CA THR A 418 -35.39 -17.23 -15.44
C THR A 418 -34.32 -16.18 -15.27
N LEU A 419 -34.60 -15.07 -14.56
CA LEU A 419 -33.62 -14.09 -14.17
C LEU A 419 -32.51 -14.70 -13.29
N ILE A 420 -32.77 -15.77 -12.54
CA ILE A 420 -31.78 -16.56 -11.81
C ILE A 420 -30.70 -17.07 -12.78
N THR A 421 -31.13 -17.96 -13.71
CA THR A 421 -30.24 -18.57 -14.70
C THR A 421 -29.53 -17.52 -15.55
N ALA A 422 -30.27 -16.50 -16.00
CA ALA A 422 -29.68 -15.42 -16.81
C ALA A 422 -28.57 -14.66 -16.09
N THR A 423 -28.66 -14.52 -14.77
CA THR A 423 -27.63 -13.87 -13.94
C THR A 423 -26.44 -14.79 -13.70
N GLU A 424 -26.69 -16.06 -13.37
CA GLU A 424 -25.65 -17.08 -13.12
C GLU A 424 -24.80 -17.33 -14.39
N GLN A 425 -25.44 -17.40 -15.55
CA GLN A 425 -24.79 -17.59 -16.86
C GLN A 425 -24.39 -16.26 -17.51
N SER A 426 -24.80 -15.14 -16.92
CA SER A 426 -24.45 -13.80 -17.40
C SER A 426 -24.96 -13.46 -18.81
N TYR A 427 -26.17 -13.94 -19.22
CA TYR A 427 -26.70 -13.71 -20.56
C TYR A 427 -26.98 -12.25 -20.88
N ASN A 428 -26.28 -11.71 -21.88
CA ASN A 428 -26.45 -10.33 -22.33
C ASN A 428 -27.82 -10.09 -22.96
N THR A 429 -28.28 -11.05 -23.78
CA THR A 429 -29.54 -10.93 -24.52
C THR A 429 -30.74 -10.85 -23.57
N VAL A 430 -30.71 -11.50 -22.43
CA VAL A 430 -31.76 -11.38 -21.40
C VAL A 430 -31.70 -10.03 -20.72
N TYR A 431 -30.52 -9.56 -20.34
CA TYR A 431 -30.37 -8.25 -19.67
C TYR A 431 -30.67 -7.09 -20.62
N ALA A 432 -30.47 -7.24 -21.92
CA ALA A 432 -30.89 -6.26 -22.92
C ALA A 432 -32.42 -6.15 -22.99
N GLN A 433 -33.14 -7.28 -22.92
CA GLN A 433 -34.61 -7.27 -22.84
C GLN A 433 -35.07 -6.68 -21.47
N LEU A 434 -34.41 -7.07 -20.39
CA LEU A 434 -34.71 -6.55 -19.04
C LEU A 434 -34.63 -5.00 -18.98
N ILE A 435 -33.55 -4.40 -19.50
CA ILE A 435 -33.39 -2.94 -19.45
C ILE A 435 -34.39 -2.24 -20.39
N THR A 436 -34.75 -2.88 -21.49
CA THR A 436 -35.77 -2.35 -22.42
C THR A 436 -37.13 -2.27 -21.76
N ASP A 437 -37.52 -3.28 -21.00
CA ASP A 437 -38.79 -3.33 -20.27
C ASP A 437 -38.74 -2.42 -19.01
N LEU A 438 -37.60 -2.36 -18.32
CA LEU A 438 -37.43 -1.63 -17.06
C LEU A 438 -37.30 -0.12 -17.28
N GLY A 439 -36.60 0.26 -18.35
CA GLY A 439 -36.14 1.61 -18.64
C GLY A 439 -34.77 1.93 -18.04
N PRO A 440 -33.85 2.54 -18.83
CA PRO A 440 -32.46 2.76 -18.40
C PRO A 440 -32.32 3.72 -17.23
N GLN A 441 -33.27 4.66 -17.05
CA GLN A 441 -33.21 5.61 -15.90
C GLN A 441 -33.31 4.87 -14.56
N LYS A 442 -34.14 3.84 -14.46
CA LYS A 442 -34.25 3.07 -13.19
C LYS A 442 -32.99 2.33 -12.84
N PHE A 443 -32.21 1.91 -13.84
CA PHE A 443 -30.87 1.34 -13.63
C PHE A 443 -29.91 2.39 -13.07
N VAL A 444 -29.87 3.58 -13.65
CA VAL A 444 -29.01 4.70 -13.19
C VAL A 444 -29.39 5.12 -11.77
N ASP A 445 -30.70 5.28 -11.49
CA ASP A 445 -31.18 5.64 -10.15
C ASP A 445 -30.79 4.58 -9.10
N MET A 446 -30.86 3.29 -9.47
CA MET A 446 -30.45 2.20 -8.58
C MET A 446 -28.93 2.21 -8.35
N ALA A 447 -28.12 2.43 -9.38
CA ALA A 447 -26.68 2.55 -9.26
C ALA A 447 -26.30 3.66 -8.25
N ALA A 448 -26.90 4.84 -8.37
CA ALA A 448 -26.68 5.93 -7.43
C ALA A 448 -27.13 5.59 -6.00
N LYS A 449 -28.28 4.94 -5.81
CA LYS A 449 -28.76 4.47 -4.49
C LYS A 449 -27.78 3.48 -3.84
N LEU A 450 -27.18 2.60 -4.63
CA LEU A 450 -26.22 1.60 -4.16
C LEU A 450 -24.83 2.19 -3.87
N GLY A 451 -24.57 3.46 -4.22
CA GLY A 451 -23.35 4.18 -3.89
C GLY A 451 -22.38 4.36 -5.05
N ILE A 452 -22.79 4.14 -6.29
CA ILE A 452 -21.98 4.49 -7.45
C ILE A 452 -22.01 6.01 -7.64
N THR A 453 -20.86 6.62 -7.59
CA THR A 453 -20.68 8.07 -7.69
C THR A 453 -20.31 8.53 -9.10
N HIS A 454 -19.77 7.62 -9.92
CA HIS A 454 -19.48 7.89 -11.32
C HIS A 454 -20.76 8.10 -12.13
N LYS A 455 -20.70 9.07 -13.03
CA LYS A 455 -21.83 9.38 -13.91
C LYS A 455 -22.08 8.21 -14.87
N ILE A 456 -23.30 7.71 -14.86
CA ILE A 456 -23.77 6.70 -15.80
C ILE A 456 -24.81 7.36 -16.69
N GLU A 457 -24.65 7.27 -18.02
CA GLU A 457 -25.66 7.75 -18.95
C GLU A 457 -26.85 6.79 -19.02
N PRO A 458 -28.11 7.29 -19.05
CA PRO A 458 -29.30 6.46 -19.06
C PRO A 458 -29.58 5.83 -20.44
N VAL A 459 -28.62 5.03 -20.91
CA VAL A 459 -28.69 4.29 -22.18
C VAL A 459 -28.87 2.79 -21.93
N HIS A 460 -29.48 2.08 -22.89
CA HIS A 460 -29.76 0.64 -22.74
C HIS A 460 -28.47 -0.16 -22.58
N ALA A 461 -27.38 0.22 -23.25
CA ALA A 461 -26.08 -0.48 -23.15
C ALA A 461 -25.44 -0.40 -21.77
N ALA A 462 -25.81 0.58 -20.92
CA ALA A 462 -25.24 0.74 -19.58
C ALA A 462 -25.36 -0.52 -18.70
N ILE A 463 -26.44 -1.31 -18.84
CA ILE A 463 -26.65 -2.57 -18.10
C ILE A 463 -25.65 -3.68 -18.48
N LEU A 464 -24.98 -3.53 -19.60
CA LEU A 464 -23.92 -4.43 -20.05
C LEU A 464 -22.52 -3.96 -19.58
N GLY A 465 -22.45 -2.82 -18.88
CA GLY A 465 -21.22 -2.27 -18.29
C GLY A 465 -20.31 -1.57 -19.28
N THR A 466 -20.91 -0.82 -20.22
CA THR A 466 -20.17 0.03 -21.17
C THR A 466 -19.61 1.30 -20.52
N GLU A 467 -20.15 1.69 -19.37
CA GLU A 467 -19.72 2.85 -18.63
C GLU A 467 -18.52 2.53 -17.74
N ASN A 468 -17.66 3.55 -17.52
CA ASN A 468 -16.53 3.43 -16.61
C ASN A 468 -16.99 3.61 -15.16
N ILE A 469 -16.68 2.64 -14.31
CA ILE A 469 -17.00 2.67 -12.88
C ILE A 469 -15.76 2.20 -12.11
N THR A 470 -15.47 2.81 -10.96
CA THR A 470 -14.31 2.44 -10.16
C THR A 470 -14.53 1.15 -9.38
N MET A 471 -13.45 0.50 -8.98
CA MET A 471 -13.55 -0.66 -8.08
C MET A 471 -14.02 -0.26 -6.68
N LEU A 472 -13.78 0.98 -6.26
CA LEU A 472 -14.29 1.52 -5.01
C LEU A 472 -15.82 1.64 -5.04
N ASP A 473 -16.38 2.23 -6.10
CA ASP A 473 -17.83 2.31 -6.32
C ASP A 473 -18.48 0.92 -6.39
N MET A 474 -17.84 -0.02 -7.13
CA MET A 474 -18.35 -1.38 -7.23
C MET A 474 -18.29 -2.13 -5.90
N ALA A 475 -17.23 -1.93 -5.10
CA ALA A 475 -17.15 -2.50 -3.75
C ALA A 475 -18.25 -1.94 -2.84
N THR A 476 -18.54 -0.64 -2.93
CA THR A 476 -19.62 0.02 -2.19
C THR A 476 -20.99 -0.53 -2.56
N ALA A 477 -21.27 -0.66 -3.87
CA ALA A 477 -22.55 -1.18 -4.35
C ALA A 477 -22.78 -2.64 -3.93
N PHE A 478 -21.75 -3.50 -4.04
CA PHE A 478 -21.85 -4.91 -3.63
C PHE A 478 -21.82 -5.06 -2.10
N GLY A 479 -21.12 -4.15 -1.40
CA GLY A 479 -21.19 -4.03 0.05
C GLY A 479 -22.61 -3.76 0.56
N THR A 480 -23.40 -2.97 -0.19
CA THR A 480 -24.80 -2.73 0.10
C THR A 480 -25.64 -4.02 0.01
N PHE A 481 -25.36 -4.91 -0.96
CA PHE A 481 -26.00 -6.23 -0.99
C PHE A 481 -25.57 -7.11 0.18
N ALA A 482 -24.26 -7.12 0.52
CA ALA A 482 -23.73 -7.87 1.66
C ALA A 482 -24.38 -7.44 2.98
N SER A 483 -24.62 -6.13 3.16
CA SER A 483 -25.26 -5.53 4.34
C SER A 483 -26.79 -5.48 4.26
N ARG A 484 -27.39 -6.36 3.46
CA ARG A 484 -28.84 -6.51 3.35
C ARG A 484 -29.57 -5.21 3.01
N GLY A 485 -28.98 -4.45 2.08
CA GLY A 485 -29.56 -3.21 1.54
C GLY A 485 -29.19 -1.93 2.29
N ILE A 486 -28.33 -2.01 3.30
CA ILE A 486 -27.79 -0.85 4.00
C ILE A 486 -26.47 -0.43 3.33
N ARG A 487 -26.45 0.79 2.80
CA ARG A 487 -25.23 1.38 2.22
C ARG A 487 -24.39 2.03 3.31
N HIS A 488 -23.11 1.76 3.28
CA HIS A 488 -22.08 2.48 4.01
C HIS A 488 -21.10 3.07 3.00
N ASP A 489 -20.90 4.38 3.07
CA ASP A 489 -19.97 5.06 2.17
C ASP A 489 -18.51 4.72 2.56
N PRO A 490 -17.54 4.78 1.62
CA PRO A 490 -16.15 4.43 1.90
C PRO A 490 -15.52 5.30 2.99
N VAL A 491 -14.89 4.67 3.96
CA VAL A 491 -14.18 5.33 5.07
C VAL A 491 -12.69 5.02 4.98
N PHE A 492 -11.86 6.07 4.94
CA PHE A 492 -10.39 5.97 4.89
C PHE A 492 -9.74 6.34 6.23
N VAL A 493 -10.39 7.21 7.02
CA VAL A 493 -9.86 7.75 8.27
C VAL A 493 -10.88 7.61 9.37
N THR A 494 -10.47 6.97 10.48
CA THR A 494 -11.31 6.79 11.66
C THR A 494 -11.15 7.91 12.68
N LYS A 495 -9.92 8.41 12.85
CA LYS A 495 -9.60 9.39 13.88
C LYS A 495 -8.40 10.25 13.50
N ILE A 496 -8.43 11.53 13.91
CA ILE A 496 -7.28 12.44 13.84
C ILE A 496 -7.07 13.04 15.21
N VAL A 497 -5.82 12.99 15.67
CA VAL A 497 -5.39 13.54 16.96
C VAL A 497 -4.38 14.65 16.69
N ASN A 498 -4.55 15.79 17.37
CA ASN A 498 -3.62 16.91 17.32
C ASN A 498 -2.29 16.56 18.00
N ALA A 499 -1.26 17.38 17.78
CA ALA A 499 0.04 17.25 18.42
C ALA A 499 -0.02 17.24 19.96
N ASP A 500 -0.96 17.99 20.54
CA ASP A 500 -1.19 18.06 22.00
C ASP A 500 -1.96 16.84 22.57
N GLY A 501 -2.37 15.92 21.73
CA GLY A 501 -3.11 14.71 22.12
C GLY A 501 -4.63 14.87 22.12
N THR A 502 -5.18 16.05 21.84
CA THR A 502 -6.63 16.25 21.74
C THR A 502 -7.18 15.66 20.44
N THR A 503 -8.42 15.12 20.48
CA THR A 503 -9.07 14.60 19.29
C THR A 503 -9.56 15.76 18.42
N ARG A 504 -9.09 15.80 17.16
CA ARG A 504 -9.54 16.78 16.16
C ARG A 504 -10.73 16.27 15.36
N PHE A 505 -10.70 15.00 15.02
CA PHE A 505 -11.75 14.35 14.23
C PHE A 505 -11.93 12.92 14.71
N GLU A 506 -13.17 12.48 14.75
CA GLU A 506 -13.54 11.09 14.93
C GLU A 506 -14.68 10.79 13.96
N HIS A 507 -14.54 9.71 13.18
CA HIS A 507 -15.51 9.38 12.14
C HIS A 507 -16.84 8.97 12.78
N ASN A 508 -17.91 9.62 12.34
CA ASN A 508 -19.28 9.24 12.71
C ASN A 508 -19.84 8.32 11.61
N TYR A 509 -19.96 7.05 11.92
CA TYR A 509 -20.46 6.06 10.98
C TYR A 509 -21.95 6.29 10.70
N THR A 510 -22.25 6.57 9.43
CA THR A 510 -23.63 6.74 8.95
C THR A 510 -24.01 5.54 8.09
N GLN A 511 -25.31 5.25 8.08
CA GLN A 511 -25.88 4.19 7.26
C GLN A 511 -27.09 4.71 6.49
N THR A 512 -27.22 4.29 5.23
CA THR A 512 -28.32 4.67 4.37
C THR A 512 -29.05 3.43 3.87
N LYS A 513 -30.35 3.32 4.13
CA LYS A 513 -31.16 2.27 3.54
C LYS A 513 -31.31 2.54 2.04
N ALA A 514 -30.62 1.78 1.20
CA ALA A 514 -30.62 1.92 -0.25
C ALA A 514 -31.73 1.07 -0.91
N ILE A 515 -31.89 -0.17 -0.43
CA ILE A 515 -32.92 -1.12 -0.90
C ILE A 515 -33.50 -1.90 0.27
N GLU A 516 -34.61 -2.58 0.04
CA GLU A 516 -35.21 -3.47 1.04
C GLU A 516 -34.34 -4.71 1.28
N ALA A 517 -34.27 -5.19 2.52
CA ALA A 517 -33.47 -6.37 2.86
C ALA A 517 -33.86 -7.60 2.04
N VAL A 518 -35.16 -7.77 1.75
CA VAL A 518 -35.69 -8.86 0.92
C VAL A 518 -35.11 -8.83 -0.49
N VAL A 519 -34.92 -7.65 -1.08
CA VAL A 519 -34.30 -7.48 -2.40
C VAL A 519 -32.83 -7.88 -2.35
N ALA A 520 -32.10 -7.43 -1.33
CA ALA A 520 -30.70 -7.81 -1.13
C ALA A 520 -30.54 -9.32 -0.90
N ASP A 521 -31.42 -9.95 -0.11
CA ASP A 521 -31.38 -11.40 0.13
C ASP A 521 -31.63 -12.21 -1.15
N GLN A 522 -32.54 -11.73 -2.02
CA GLN A 522 -32.77 -12.32 -3.35
C GLN A 522 -31.54 -12.17 -4.25
N ILE A 523 -30.88 -11.00 -4.26
CA ILE A 523 -29.61 -10.79 -5.00
C ILE A 523 -28.53 -11.72 -4.45
N ASN A 524 -28.36 -11.80 -3.13
CA ASN A 524 -27.39 -12.67 -2.47
C ASN A 524 -27.56 -14.12 -2.87
N PHE A 525 -28.81 -14.61 -2.93
CA PHE A 525 -29.12 -15.96 -3.37
C PHE A 525 -28.66 -16.22 -4.80
N VAL A 526 -29.00 -15.34 -5.74
CA VAL A 526 -28.61 -15.50 -7.15
C VAL A 526 -27.10 -15.40 -7.33
N LEU A 527 -26.45 -14.47 -6.64
CA LEU A 527 -25.00 -14.26 -6.77
C LEU A 527 -24.18 -15.37 -6.10
N GLN A 528 -24.72 -16.11 -5.13
CA GLN A 528 -24.11 -17.36 -4.66
C GLN A 528 -24.12 -18.42 -5.77
N GLY A 529 -25.20 -18.50 -6.56
CA GLY A 529 -25.28 -19.36 -7.74
C GLY A 529 -24.20 -19.08 -8.78
N VAL A 530 -23.84 -17.82 -9.00
CA VAL A 530 -22.73 -17.43 -9.90
C VAL A 530 -21.41 -18.07 -9.48
N VAL A 531 -21.14 -18.15 -8.16
CA VAL A 531 -19.89 -18.71 -7.61
C VAL A 531 -19.94 -20.22 -7.47
N SER A 532 -21.10 -20.80 -7.15
CA SER A 532 -21.21 -22.25 -6.93
C SER A 532 -21.32 -23.04 -8.23
N GLN A 533 -21.98 -22.52 -9.26
CA GLN A 533 -22.27 -23.24 -10.51
C GLN A 533 -22.23 -22.38 -11.77
N GLY A 534 -22.11 -21.06 -11.64
CA GLY A 534 -22.10 -20.11 -12.76
C GLY A 534 -20.70 -19.77 -13.27
N THR A 535 -20.57 -18.53 -13.76
CA THR A 535 -19.33 -18.02 -14.39
C THR A 535 -18.20 -17.72 -13.42
N GLY A 536 -18.44 -17.73 -12.10
CA GLY A 536 -17.52 -17.26 -11.06
C GLY A 536 -16.90 -18.35 -10.19
N THR A 537 -16.89 -19.62 -10.60
CA THR A 537 -16.46 -20.77 -9.75
C THR A 537 -15.03 -20.65 -9.21
N ALA A 538 -14.13 -19.98 -9.92
CA ALA A 538 -12.76 -19.76 -9.46
C ALA A 538 -12.65 -18.80 -8.24
N ALA A 539 -13.75 -18.17 -7.85
CA ALA A 539 -13.81 -17.29 -6.67
C ALA A 539 -14.15 -18.03 -5.36
N ALA A 540 -14.41 -19.34 -5.40
CA ALA A 540 -14.75 -20.13 -4.23
C ALA A 540 -13.60 -20.17 -3.21
N ILE A 541 -13.91 -19.97 -1.91
CA ILE A 541 -12.93 -19.91 -0.83
C ILE A 541 -13.20 -20.89 0.33
N GLY A 542 -14.12 -21.82 0.14
CA GLY A 542 -14.49 -22.81 1.17
C GLY A 542 -15.51 -22.30 2.19
N ARG A 543 -16.12 -21.13 1.96
CA ARG A 543 -17.27 -20.57 2.68
C ARG A 543 -18.23 -19.90 1.71
N PRO A 544 -19.47 -19.58 2.11
CA PRO A 544 -20.42 -18.91 1.24
C PRO A 544 -19.88 -17.59 0.67
N VAL A 545 -19.91 -17.46 -0.63
CA VAL A 545 -19.53 -16.27 -1.40
C VAL A 545 -20.61 -15.97 -2.42
N ALA A 546 -21.02 -14.72 -2.48
CA ALA A 546 -21.82 -14.18 -3.56
C ALA A 546 -20.93 -13.28 -4.44
N GLY A 547 -21.13 -13.29 -5.77
CA GLY A 547 -20.28 -12.46 -6.62
C GLY A 547 -20.71 -12.46 -8.08
N LYS A 548 -20.07 -11.62 -8.89
CA LYS A 548 -20.37 -11.47 -10.31
C LYS A 548 -19.11 -11.23 -11.13
N THR A 549 -19.00 -11.94 -12.23
CA THR A 549 -17.99 -11.74 -13.26
C THR A 549 -18.39 -10.62 -14.21
N GLY A 550 -17.41 -9.85 -14.68
CA GLY A 550 -17.54 -8.90 -15.76
C GLY A 550 -16.43 -9.06 -16.78
N SER A 551 -16.77 -8.85 -18.04
CA SER A 551 -15.81 -8.80 -19.15
C SER A 551 -16.29 -7.72 -20.10
N ALA A 552 -15.44 -6.75 -20.38
CA ALA A 552 -15.72 -5.71 -21.35
C ALA A 552 -15.57 -6.25 -22.79
N GLU A 553 -15.94 -5.44 -23.74
CA GLU A 553 -15.81 -5.77 -25.16
C GLU A 553 -14.35 -6.11 -25.51
N ASN A 554 -14.16 -7.09 -26.37
CA ASN A 554 -12.84 -7.59 -26.81
C ASN A 554 -11.93 -8.09 -25.65
N ASN A 555 -12.48 -8.40 -24.48
CA ASN A 555 -11.69 -8.80 -23.30
C ASN A 555 -10.62 -7.78 -22.89
N ALA A 556 -10.88 -6.49 -23.09
CA ALA A 556 -9.93 -5.43 -22.73
C ALA A 556 -9.90 -5.14 -21.24
N ASP A 557 -11.06 -5.25 -20.56
CA ASP A 557 -11.19 -5.19 -19.11
C ASP A 557 -11.88 -6.45 -18.58
N ALA A 558 -11.41 -6.96 -17.46
CA ALA A 558 -11.99 -8.11 -16.79
C ALA A 558 -12.16 -7.80 -15.31
N THR A 559 -13.36 -8.06 -14.75
CA THR A 559 -13.68 -7.74 -13.37
C THR A 559 -14.29 -8.92 -12.64
N PHE A 560 -14.06 -9.00 -11.34
CA PHE A 560 -14.82 -9.84 -10.43
C PHE A 560 -15.12 -9.06 -9.15
N ILE A 561 -16.39 -8.93 -8.83
CA ILE A 561 -16.82 -8.32 -7.56
C ILE A 561 -17.55 -9.40 -6.76
N GLY A 562 -17.10 -9.62 -5.53
CA GLY A 562 -17.72 -10.63 -4.69
C GLY A 562 -17.60 -10.28 -3.20
N TYR A 563 -18.35 -11.00 -2.40
CA TYR A 563 -18.46 -10.74 -0.97
C TYR A 563 -18.90 -11.94 -0.17
N THR A 564 -18.58 -11.91 1.09
CA THR A 564 -19.24 -12.64 2.18
C THR A 564 -20.11 -11.63 2.95
N PRO A 565 -20.95 -12.03 3.92
CA PRO A 565 -21.66 -11.06 4.76
C PRO A 565 -20.76 -10.03 5.48
N ASN A 566 -19.48 -10.33 5.64
CA ASN A 566 -18.55 -9.54 6.45
C ASN A 566 -17.44 -8.82 5.65
N ARG A 567 -17.22 -9.18 4.39
CA ARG A 567 -16.15 -8.60 3.53
C ARG A 567 -16.61 -8.52 2.09
N VAL A 568 -16.28 -7.44 1.43
CA VAL A 568 -16.46 -7.27 -0.02
C VAL A 568 -15.13 -6.96 -0.67
N THR A 569 -14.88 -7.55 -1.84
CA THR A 569 -13.69 -7.25 -2.65
C THR A 569 -14.09 -7.10 -4.11
N ALA A 570 -13.70 -5.97 -4.70
CA ALA A 570 -13.80 -5.71 -6.13
C ALA A 570 -12.42 -5.82 -6.77
N VAL A 571 -12.32 -6.51 -7.89
CA VAL A 571 -11.05 -6.74 -8.62
C VAL A 571 -11.23 -6.40 -10.09
N TRP A 572 -10.29 -5.64 -10.64
CA TRP A 572 -10.12 -5.38 -12.06
C TRP A 572 -8.79 -5.94 -12.55
N VAL A 573 -8.74 -6.44 -13.78
CA VAL A 573 -7.53 -6.83 -14.52
C VAL A 573 -7.60 -6.27 -15.93
N GLY A 574 -6.52 -5.66 -16.39
CA GLY A 574 -6.43 -5.05 -17.72
C GLY A 574 -5.07 -4.41 -18.00
N PHE A 575 -5.04 -3.60 -19.04
CA PHE A 575 -3.87 -2.78 -19.36
C PHE A 575 -4.17 -1.32 -18.97
N PRO A 576 -3.32 -0.68 -18.14
CA PRO A 576 -3.53 0.71 -17.70
C PRO A 576 -3.63 1.72 -18.85
N GLU A 577 -2.94 1.47 -19.95
CA GLU A 577 -2.91 2.36 -21.13
C GLU A 577 -4.24 2.43 -21.91
N GLY A 578 -5.20 1.54 -21.68
CA GLY A 578 -6.51 1.60 -22.32
C GLY A 578 -7.10 0.26 -22.72
N GLN A 579 -7.96 0.28 -23.74
CA GLN A 579 -8.76 -0.88 -24.22
C GLN A 579 -7.89 -1.86 -25.03
N VAL A 580 -6.98 -2.56 -24.36
CA VAL A 580 -6.04 -3.52 -24.97
C VAL A 580 -6.55 -4.95 -24.76
N PRO A 581 -6.87 -5.70 -25.83
CA PRO A 581 -7.41 -7.06 -25.70
C PRO A 581 -6.45 -8.03 -24.97
N MET A 582 -6.98 -8.71 -23.97
CA MET A 582 -6.27 -9.74 -23.20
C MET A 582 -6.57 -11.15 -23.75
N ILE A 583 -6.10 -11.40 -24.96
CA ILE A 583 -6.26 -12.65 -25.68
C ILE A 583 -4.90 -13.17 -26.20
N PRO A 584 -4.74 -14.49 -26.46
CA PRO A 584 -3.53 -15.01 -27.07
C PRO A 584 -3.25 -14.37 -28.46
N PRO A 585 -1.96 -14.10 -28.82
CA PRO A 585 -0.75 -14.45 -28.06
C PRO A 585 -0.33 -13.39 -27.02
N ARG A 586 -1.07 -12.29 -26.88
CA ARG A 586 -0.71 -11.19 -25.94
C ARG A 586 -0.76 -11.65 -24.48
N THR A 587 -1.75 -12.44 -24.13
CA THR A 587 -1.86 -13.12 -22.85
C THR A 587 -1.88 -14.63 -23.05
N PRO A 588 -1.41 -15.44 -22.08
CA PRO A 588 -1.38 -16.90 -22.21
C PRO A 588 -2.77 -17.54 -22.41
N ILE A 589 -3.79 -16.88 -21.92
CA ILE A 589 -5.20 -17.28 -22.02
C ILE A 589 -6.05 -16.09 -22.41
N THR A 590 -7.26 -16.32 -22.90
CA THR A 590 -8.30 -15.29 -22.97
C THR A 590 -8.71 -14.93 -21.54
N VAL A 591 -8.52 -13.66 -21.15
CA VAL A 591 -8.83 -13.18 -19.81
C VAL A 591 -10.26 -12.67 -19.76
N PHE A 592 -11.00 -13.17 -18.79
CA PHE A 592 -12.37 -12.73 -18.47
C PHE A 592 -12.57 -12.78 -16.96
N GLY A 593 -13.69 -12.27 -16.45
CA GLY A 593 -13.92 -12.11 -15.02
C GLY A 593 -13.76 -13.38 -14.18
N GLY A 594 -14.06 -14.56 -14.74
CA GLY A 594 -13.90 -15.87 -14.10
C GLY A 594 -12.46 -16.41 -14.08
N THR A 595 -11.49 -15.72 -14.67
CA THR A 595 -10.07 -16.14 -14.71
C THR A 595 -9.24 -15.45 -13.64
N TYR A 596 -8.29 -14.59 -14.04
CA TYR A 596 -7.41 -13.90 -13.09
C TYR A 596 -8.16 -13.05 -12.04
N PRO A 597 -9.20 -12.25 -12.39
CA PRO A 597 -9.92 -11.48 -11.38
C PRO A 597 -10.52 -12.35 -10.28
N ALA A 598 -11.22 -13.45 -10.63
CA ALA A 598 -11.80 -14.37 -9.65
C ALA A 598 -10.74 -15.05 -8.77
N ARG A 599 -9.58 -15.40 -9.34
CA ARG A 599 -8.46 -16.00 -8.59
C ARG A 599 -7.79 -15.02 -7.65
N ILE A 600 -7.59 -13.75 -8.07
CA ILE A 600 -7.09 -12.69 -7.20
C ILE A 600 -8.08 -12.48 -6.05
N PHE A 601 -9.38 -12.34 -6.37
CA PHE A 601 -10.44 -12.25 -5.37
C PHE A 601 -10.36 -13.38 -4.35
N ALA A 602 -10.28 -14.64 -4.79
CA ALA A 602 -10.23 -15.78 -3.89
C ALA A 602 -9.05 -15.74 -2.92
N LYS A 603 -7.87 -15.34 -3.39
CA LYS A 603 -6.69 -15.19 -2.52
C LYS A 603 -6.86 -14.05 -1.51
N VAL A 604 -7.31 -12.88 -1.96
CA VAL A 604 -7.56 -11.72 -1.09
C VAL A 604 -8.63 -12.03 -0.05
N MET A 605 -9.75 -12.62 -0.48
CA MET A 605 -10.87 -12.93 0.42
C MET A 605 -10.53 -14.02 1.44
N LYS A 606 -9.69 -15.00 1.10
CA LYS A 606 -9.18 -15.95 2.09
C LYS A 606 -8.42 -15.24 3.20
N ALA A 607 -7.55 -14.28 2.86
CA ALA A 607 -6.84 -13.47 3.84
C ALA A 607 -7.79 -12.54 4.62
N ALA A 608 -8.68 -11.84 3.93
CA ALA A 608 -9.62 -10.90 4.53
C ALA A 608 -10.63 -11.55 5.50
N THR A 609 -10.86 -12.86 5.38
CA THR A 609 -11.81 -13.61 6.19
C THR A 609 -11.18 -14.61 7.14
N ALA A 610 -9.84 -14.63 7.27
CA ALA A 610 -9.13 -15.58 8.12
C ALA A 610 -9.57 -15.49 9.60
N ASP A 611 -9.69 -14.27 10.10
CA ASP A 611 -10.03 -13.97 11.49
C ASP A 611 -11.48 -13.50 11.67
N VAL A 612 -12.34 -13.73 10.65
CA VAL A 612 -13.73 -13.28 10.68
C VAL A 612 -14.66 -14.49 10.75
N PRO A 613 -15.70 -14.47 11.61
CA PRO A 613 -16.68 -15.55 11.71
C PRO A 613 -17.29 -15.89 10.33
N GLY A 614 -17.50 -17.18 10.09
CA GLY A 614 -18.18 -17.66 8.90
C GLY A 614 -19.69 -17.44 9.03
N ASN A 615 -20.17 -16.27 8.61
CA ASN A 615 -21.60 -15.99 8.59
C ASN A 615 -22.23 -16.51 7.31
N GLU A 616 -23.43 -17.05 7.42
CA GLU A 616 -24.27 -17.43 6.29
C GLU A 616 -25.05 -16.21 5.77
N PHE A 617 -25.38 -16.20 4.48
CA PHE A 617 -26.31 -15.24 3.94
C PHE A 617 -27.74 -15.55 4.44
N ALA A 618 -28.53 -14.50 4.66
CA ALA A 618 -29.94 -14.70 4.96
C ALA A 618 -30.66 -15.42 3.81
N PRO A 619 -31.48 -16.43 4.09
CA PRO A 619 -32.20 -17.12 3.03
C PRO A 619 -33.22 -16.18 2.37
N PRO A 620 -33.41 -16.28 1.03
CA PRO A 620 -34.44 -15.53 0.35
C PRO A 620 -35.85 -16.00 0.77
N PRO A 621 -36.89 -15.16 0.59
CA PRO A 621 -38.26 -15.56 0.89
C PRO A 621 -38.70 -16.78 0.09
N PRO A 622 -39.52 -17.67 0.61
CA PRO A 622 -39.96 -18.88 -0.08
C PRO A 622 -40.61 -18.65 -1.45
N SER A 623 -41.29 -17.53 -1.65
CA SER A 623 -41.92 -17.15 -2.92
C SER A 623 -40.95 -16.83 -4.04
N SER A 624 -39.69 -16.48 -3.71
CA SER A 624 -38.66 -16.18 -4.72
C SER A 624 -37.93 -17.41 -5.25
N THR A 625 -38.07 -18.55 -4.59
CA THR A 625 -37.39 -19.82 -4.91
C THR A 625 -38.31 -20.87 -5.56
N SER A 626 -39.59 -20.56 -5.70
CA SER A 626 -40.63 -21.53 -6.07
C SER A 626 -40.46 -22.20 -7.48
N SER A 627 -39.57 -21.69 -8.33
CA SER A 627 -39.25 -22.34 -9.62
C SER A 627 -38.04 -23.26 -9.59
N THR A 628 -37.17 -23.13 -8.60
CA THR A 628 -35.92 -23.90 -8.51
C THR A 628 -36.16 -25.29 -7.89
N THR A 629 -37.21 -25.40 -7.09
CA THR A 629 -37.54 -26.66 -6.41
C THR A 629 -38.08 -27.75 -7.40
N THR A 630 -38.42 -27.38 -8.61
CA THR A 630 -38.96 -28.34 -9.64
C THR A 630 -37.86 -28.94 -10.54
N LEU A 631 -36.64 -28.37 -10.52
CA LEU A 631 -35.51 -28.85 -11.35
C LEU A 631 -34.40 -29.55 -10.54
N LEU A 632 -34.34 -29.34 -9.24
CA LEU A 632 -33.44 -30.11 -8.37
C LEU A 632 -34.29 -31.17 -7.67
N GLY A 633 -34.12 -32.40 -8.04
CA GLY A 633 -34.78 -33.57 -7.45
C GLY A 633 -34.37 -33.74 -5.97
N ALA A 634 -34.93 -34.74 -5.31
CA ALA A 634 -34.56 -35.09 -3.93
C ALA A 634 -33.06 -35.18 -3.77
N ALA A 635 -32.57 -34.79 -2.59
CA ALA A 635 -31.14 -34.92 -2.29
C ALA A 635 -30.69 -36.36 -2.38
N ALA A 636 -29.67 -36.63 -3.17
CA ALA A 636 -29.10 -37.96 -3.37
C ALA A 636 -27.59 -37.92 -3.10
N ALA A 637 -27.03 -39.05 -2.71
CA ALA A 637 -25.59 -39.17 -2.53
C ALA A 637 -24.89 -39.13 -3.90
N VAL A 638 -23.94 -38.24 -4.08
CA VAL A 638 -23.13 -38.17 -5.31
C VAL A 638 -22.28 -39.42 -5.42
N PRO A 639 -22.38 -40.20 -6.50
CA PRO A 639 -21.53 -41.38 -6.68
C PRO A 639 -20.03 -40.98 -6.70
N ASP A 640 -19.17 -41.78 -6.06
CA ASP A 640 -17.72 -41.65 -6.26
C ASP A 640 -17.36 -42.25 -7.63
N VAL A 641 -16.77 -41.42 -8.48
CA VAL A 641 -16.38 -41.77 -9.86
C VAL A 641 -14.86 -41.60 -10.08
N ARG A 642 -14.09 -41.34 -9.05
CA ARG A 642 -12.64 -41.24 -9.18
C ARG A 642 -12.03 -42.59 -9.61
N GLY A 643 -11.06 -42.55 -10.49
CA GLY A 643 -10.41 -43.72 -11.07
C GLY A 643 -11.21 -44.39 -12.22
N LEU A 644 -12.48 -44.03 -12.47
CA LEU A 644 -13.24 -44.50 -13.59
C LEU A 644 -12.82 -43.78 -14.89
N SER A 645 -13.11 -44.37 -16.05
CA SER A 645 -13.00 -43.63 -17.32
C SER A 645 -13.98 -42.44 -17.33
N ALA A 646 -13.68 -41.41 -18.09
CA ALA A 646 -14.56 -40.26 -18.21
C ALA A 646 -15.97 -40.65 -18.67
N ALA A 647 -16.07 -41.62 -19.56
CA ALA A 647 -17.36 -42.14 -20.08
C ALA A 647 -18.15 -42.89 -19.00
N ASP A 648 -17.51 -43.80 -18.27
CA ASP A 648 -18.16 -44.56 -17.17
C ASP A 648 -18.56 -43.63 -16.01
N ALA A 649 -17.75 -42.63 -15.71
CA ALA A 649 -18.04 -41.62 -14.72
C ALA A 649 -19.28 -40.81 -15.10
N GLN A 650 -19.36 -40.38 -16.37
CA GLN A 650 -20.51 -39.65 -16.90
C GLN A 650 -21.76 -40.50 -16.82
N GLN A 651 -21.69 -41.76 -17.27
CA GLN A 651 -22.83 -42.68 -17.24
C GLN A 651 -23.32 -42.91 -15.80
N LYS A 652 -22.40 -43.15 -14.84
CA LYS A 652 -22.72 -43.41 -13.43
C LYS A 652 -23.36 -42.21 -12.74
N LEU A 653 -22.84 -41.00 -12.99
CA LEU A 653 -23.41 -39.78 -12.47
C LEU A 653 -24.78 -39.47 -13.08
N THR A 654 -24.93 -39.63 -14.40
CA THR A 654 -26.20 -39.40 -15.09
C THR A 654 -27.26 -40.38 -14.62
N ALA A 655 -26.90 -41.65 -14.44
CA ALA A 655 -27.84 -42.68 -13.92
C ALA A 655 -28.29 -42.38 -12.49
N ALA A 656 -27.48 -41.70 -11.70
CA ALA A 656 -27.82 -41.20 -10.36
C ALA A 656 -28.55 -39.87 -10.36
N GLY A 657 -28.88 -39.30 -11.53
CA GLY A 657 -29.64 -38.07 -11.68
C GLY A 657 -28.79 -36.78 -11.57
N PHE A 658 -27.47 -36.87 -11.72
CA PHE A 658 -26.57 -35.71 -11.73
C PHE A 658 -26.14 -35.29 -13.13
N GLY A 659 -25.99 -33.99 -13.36
CA GLY A 659 -25.32 -33.49 -14.55
C GLY A 659 -23.81 -33.67 -14.44
N VAL A 660 -23.08 -33.70 -15.58
CA VAL A 660 -21.63 -33.84 -15.57
C VAL A 660 -20.97 -32.67 -16.30
N ASN A 661 -19.93 -32.11 -15.68
CA ASN A 661 -19.02 -31.17 -16.31
C ASN A 661 -17.61 -31.77 -16.30
N THR A 662 -16.93 -31.81 -17.45
CA THR A 662 -15.61 -32.43 -17.60
C THR A 662 -14.53 -31.36 -17.78
N VAL A 663 -13.48 -31.45 -16.99
CA VAL A 663 -12.28 -30.58 -17.06
C VAL A 663 -11.06 -31.46 -17.19
N ASN A 664 -10.20 -31.19 -18.16
CA ASN A 664 -8.95 -31.91 -18.32
C ASN A 664 -7.87 -31.33 -17.41
N VAL A 665 -7.14 -32.19 -16.68
CA VAL A 665 -6.05 -31.79 -15.78
C VAL A 665 -4.79 -32.59 -16.15
N GLU A 666 -3.67 -31.90 -16.33
CA GLU A 666 -2.37 -32.54 -16.54
C GLU A 666 -1.86 -33.13 -15.22
N THR A 667 -1.78 -34.45 -15.12
CA THR A 667 -1.27 -35.18 -13.95
C THR A 667 -0.65 -36.48 -14.34
N ALA A 668 0.39 -36.92 -13.65
CA ALA A 668 1.00 -38.24 -13.78
C ALA A 668 0.52 -39.22 -12.70
N GLU A 669 -0.29 -38.80 -11.75
CA GLU A 669 -0.77 -39.65 -10.63
C GLU A 669 -1.90 -40.56 -11.04
N PHE A 670 -2.60 -40.26 -12.16
CA PHE A 670 -3.72 -41.02 -12.69
C PHE A 670 -3.50 -41.38 -14.14
N THR A 671 -4.06 -42.50 -14.56
CA THR A 671 -4.01 -42.92 -15.96
C THR A 671 -4.75 -41.89 -16.84
N ALA A 672 -4.16 -41.47 -17.95
CA ALA A 672 -4.78 -40.53 -18.87
C ALA A 672 -6.17 -41.07 -19.31
N GLY A 673 -7.18 -40.21 -19.30
CA GLY A 673 -8.58 -40.53 -19.60
C GLY A 673 -9.40 -41.00 -18.40
N THR A 674 -8.80 -41.12 -17.21
CA THR A 674 -9.53 -41.44 -15.98
C THR A 674 -9.78 -40.21 -15.11
N VAL A 675 -10.79 -40.25 -14.25
CA VAL A 675 -11.18 -39.18 -13.35
C VAL A 675 -10.17 -39.11 -12.18
N ALA A 676 -9.40 -38.04 -12.12
CA ALA A 676 -8.46 -37.78 -11.04
C ALA A 676 -9.16 -37.23 -9.80
N ASN A 677 -10.16 -36.36 -10.00
CA ASN A 677 -10.88 -35.71 -8.90
C ASN A 677 -12.34 -35.43 -9.34
N GLN A 678 -13.20 -35.18 -8.34
CA GLN A 678 -14.61 -34.79 -8.58
C GLN A 678 -15.07 -33.77 -7.52
N ALA A 679 -15.98 -32.88 -7.92
CA ALA A 679 -16.63 -31.93 -7.02
C ALA A 679 -18.13 -31.81 -7.41
N PRO A 680 -19.06 -32.03 -6.48
CA PRO A 680 -18.90 -32.47 -5.09
C PRO A 680 -18.24 -33.86 -4.95
N LYS A 681 -17.63 -34.11 -3.78
CA LYS A 681 -16.96 -35.40 -3.50
C LYS A 681 -17.95 -36.55 -3.48
N GLY A 682 -17.50 -37.75 -3.83
CA GLY A 682 -18.26 -38.98 -3.67
C GLY A 682 -18.79 -39.14 -2.24
N GLY A 683 -20.06 -39.54 -2.12
CA GLY A 683 -20.77 -39.61 -0.85
C GLY A 683 -21.37 -38.29 -0.34
N ALA A 684 -21.03 -37.14 -0.92
CA ALA A 684 -21.67 -35.88 -0.56
C ALA A 684 -23.16 -35.89 -0.92
N SER A 685 -24.02 -35.34 -0.08
CA SER A 685 -25.44 -35.16 -0.38
C SER A 685 -25.61 -33.95 -1.28
N ALA A 686 -26.18 -34.11 -2.44
CA ALA A 686 -26.51 -33.01 -3.37
C ALA A 686 -27.88 -33.30 -4.06
N PRO A 687 -28.64 -32.25 -4.39
CA PRO A 687 -29.89 -32.42 -5.13
C PRO A 687 -29.63 -33.08 -6.51
N THR A 688 -30.50 -34.00 -6.94
CA THR A 688 -30.44 -34.54 -8.31
C THR A 688 -30.63 -33.40 -9.32
N GLY A 689 -29.91 -33.44 -10.44
CA GLY A 689 -29.76 -32.30 -11.36
C GLY A 689 -28.52 -31.42 -11.12
N THR A 690 -27.88 -31.54 -9.96
CA THR A 690 -26.60 -30.87 -9.69
C THR A 690 -25.52 -31.32 -10.67
N LYS A 691 -24.77 -30.41 -11.27
CA LYS A 691 -23.62 -30.75 -12.12
C LYS A 691 -22.42 -31.13 -11.24
N VAL A 692 -21.95 -32.37 -11.40
CA VAL A 692 -20.70 -32.84 -10.80
C VAL A 692 -19.57 -32.55 -11.79
N THR A 693 -18.59 -31.74 -11.36
CA THR A 693 -17.38 -31.51 -12.14
C THR A 693 -16.42 -32.68 -11.92
N ILE A 694 -16.00 -33.35 -13.00
CA ILE A 694 -14.97 -34.38 -13.01
C ILE A 694 -13.70 -33.84 -13.65
N GLU A 695 -12.56 -34.01 -12.99
CA GLU A 695 -11.24 -33.68 -13.50
C GLU A 695 -10.65 -34.94 -14.16
N VAL A 696 -10.50 -34.92 -15.46
CA VAL A 696 -9.98 -36.07 -16.23
C VAL A 696 -8.49 -35.89 -16.46
N ALA A 697 -7.70 -36.88 -16.03
CA ALA A 697 -6.26 -36.86 -16.17
C ALA A 697 -5.85 -36.87 -17.65
N THR A 698 -4.94 -36.01 -18.01
CA THR A 698 -4.22 -36.00 -19.27
C THR A 698 -2.73 -36.12 -19.02
N THR A 699 -2.02 -36.70 -19.99
CA THR A 699 -0.56 -36.82 -19.87
C THR A 699 0.06 -35.42 -19.80
N PRO A 700 0.90 -35.13 -18.78
CA PRO A 700 1.57 -33.85 -18.69
C PRO A 700 2.38 -33.55 -19.96
N LYS A 701 2.22 -32.39 -20.53
CA LYS A 701 3.06 -31.92 -21.64
C LYS A 701 4.46 -31.64 -21.11
N VAL A 702 5.40 -32.51 -21.40
CA VAL A 702 6.80 -32.30 -21.08
C VAL A 702 7.31 -31.13 -21.93
N GLN A 703 7.62 -30.04 -21.28
CA GLN A 703 8.19 -28.86 -21.94
C GLN A 703 9.54 -29.24 -22.57
N GLN A 704 9.61 -29.26 -23.89
CA GLN A 704 10.85 -29.49 -24.62
C GLN A 704 11.61 -28.18 -24.75
N VAL A 705 12.89 -28.21 -24.40
CA VAL A 705 13.84 -27.07 -24.53
C VAL A 705 14.96 -27.47 -25.44
N THR A 706 15.37 -26.55 -26.30
CA THR A 706 16.47 -26.79 -27.24
C THR A 706 17.81 -26.68 -26.52
N VAL A 707 18.64 -27.70 -26.65
CA VAL A 707 19.97 -27.76 -26.05
C VAL A 707 20.92 -26.76 -26.74
N SER A 708 21.45 -25.82 -25.99
CA SER A 708 22.41 -24.82 -26.49
C SER A 708 23.72 -25.45 -26.85
N ASN A 709 24.46 -24.86 -27.85
CA ASN A 709 25.81 -25.29 -28.17
C ASN A 709 26.79 -24.79 -27.10
N VAL A 710 27.50 -25.70 -26.46
CA VAL A 710 28.52 -25.39 -25.45
C VAL A 710 29.88 -25.97 -25.79
N VAL A 711 30.03 -26.60 -26.93
CA VAL A 711 31.33 -27.10 -27.41
C VAL A 711 32.25 -25.93 -27.75
N GLY A 712 33.45 -25.92 -27.22
CA GLY A 712 34.39 -24.81 -27.33
C GLY A 712 34.36 -23.80 -26.18
N LEU A 713 33.34 -23.85 -25.32
CA LEU A 713 33.26 -22.97 -24.15
C LEU A 713 34.06 -23.52 -22.96
N GLY A 714 34.47 -22.64 -22.07
CA GLY A 714 35.04 -23.01 -20.79
C GLY A 714 34.04 -23.73 -19.89
N ARG A 715 34.50 -24.63 -19.03
CA ARG A 715 33.68 -25.45 -18.14
C ARG A 715 32.59 -24.63 -17.41
N ALA A 716 32.96 -23.52 -16.76
CA ALA A 716 32.04 -22.71 -15.96
C ALA A 716 30.96 -22.04 -16.80
N GLU A 717 31.33 -21.54 -17.96
CA GLU A 717 30.43 -20.87 -18.92
C GLU A 717 29.47 -21.88 -19.53
N ALA A 718 29.96 -23.04 -19.99
CA ALA A 718 29.15 -24.13 -20.52
C ALA A 718 28.09 -24.61 -19.52
N ARG A 719 28.51 -24.83 -18.26
CA ARG A 719 27.60 -25.22 -17.18
C ARG A 719 26.55 -24.15 -16.94
N SER A 720 26.95 -22.88 -16.83
CA SER A 720 26.02 -21.76 -16.59
C SER A 720 24.98 -21.66 -17.71
N LEU A 721 25.38 -21.77 -18.96
CA LEU A 721 24.49 -21.69 -20.13
C LEU A 721 23.45 -22.83 -20.16
N LEU A 722 23.88 -24.06 -19.86
CA LEU A 722 22.99 -25.22 -19.84
C LEU A 722 22.04 -25.18 -18.65
N VAL A 723 22.50 -24.79 -17.48
CA VAL A 723 21.65 -24.63 -16.27
C VAL A 723 20.63 -23.50 -16.49
N ALA A 724 21.03 -22.37 -17.09
CA ALA A 724 20.12 -21.29 -17.46
C ALA A 724 19.08 -21.74 -18.50
N GLY A 725 19.44 -22.69 -19.38
CA GLY A 725 18.54 -23.37 -20.32
C GLY A 725 17.61 -24.38 -19.65
N GLY A 726 17.72 -24.61 -18.34
CA GLY A 726 16.85 -25.55 -17.58
C GLY A 726 17.29 -27.01 -17.67
N PHE A 727 18.60 -27.28 -17.87
CA PHE A 727 19.14 -28.64 -17.93
C PHE A 727 19.97 -28.97 -16.70
N ALA A 728 19.98 -30.23 -16.29
CA ALA A 728 20.96 -30.80 -15.38
C ALA A 728 22.26 -31.12 -16.20
N VAL A 729 23.43 -30.79 -15.64
CA VAL A 729 24.68 -30.95 -16.35
C VAL A 729 25.51 -32.09 -15.73
N LEU A 730 25.84 -33.11 -16.54
CA LEU A 730 26.78 -34.18 -16.19
C LEU A 730 28.13 -33.85 -16.80
N GLU A 731 29.12 -33.60 -15.98
CA GLU A 731 30.48 -33.31 -16.39
C GLU A 731 31.35 -34.59 -16.43
N VAL A 732 31.95 -34.85 -17.53
CA VAL A 732 32.89 -35.98 -17.71
C VAL A 732 34.25 -35.42 -18.13
N PHE A 733 35.28 -35.72 -17.35
CA PHE A 733 36.66 -35.32 -17.66
C PHE A 733 37.32 -36.43 -18.46
N GLU A 734 37.52 -36.21 -19.75
CA GLU A 734 38.16 -37.15 -20.66
C GLU A 734 38.92 -36.40 -21.74
N PRO A 735 40.12 -36.93 -22.21
CA PRO A 735 40.89 -36.26 -23.22
C PRO A 735 40.15 -36.28 -24.57
N ALA A 736 40.27 -35.16 -25.28
CA ALA A 736 39.77 -35.07 -26.67
C ALA A 736 40.63 -35.98 -27.58
N PRO A 737 40.03 -36.57 -28.63
CA PRO A 737 40.74 -37.38 -29.59
C PRO A 737 41.91 -36.62 -30.23
N ALA A 738 43.03 -37.31 -30.56
CA ALA A 738 44.20 -36.70 -31.18
C ALA A 738 43.82 -35.98 -32.49
N GLY A 739 44.22 -34.73 -32.64
CA GLY A 739 43.92 -33.89 -33.80
C GLY A 739 42.67 -33.02 -33.68
N THR A 740 41.95 -33.05 -32.55
CA THR A 740 40.83 -32.14 -32.26
C THR A 740 41.27 -31.02 -31.30
N SER A 741 40.77 -29.78 -31.51
CA SER A 741 40.83 -28.76 -30.46
C SER A 741 39.84 -29.11 -29.35
N PRO A 742 40.10 -28.90 -28.07
CA PRO A 742 41.03 -27.93 -27.46
C PRO A 742 42.35 -28.51 -26.97
N THR A 743 43.30 -27.62 -26.59
CA THR A 743 44.60 -27.95 -26.02
C THR A 743 44.46 -28.64 -24.65
N PRO A 744 45.32 -29.67 -24.34
CA PRO A 744 45.36 -30.28 -23.00
C PRO A 744 45.52 -29.24 -21.88
N GLY A 745 44.76 -29.40 -20.78
CA GLY A 745 44.77 -28.45 -19.65
C GLY A 745 43.90 -27.21 -19.83
N SER A 746 43.10 -27.10 -20.91
CA SER A 746 42.28 -25.93 -21.20
C SER A 746 40.97 -25.88 -20.44
N SER A 747 40.56 -26.94 -19.77
CA SER A 747 39.19 -27.09 -19.12
C SER A 747 38.05 -26.71 -20.05
N THR A 748 38.19 -26.97 -21.35
CA THR A 748 37.23 -26.62 -22.40
C THR A 748 36.37 -27.82 -22.77
N VAL A 749 35.08 -27.58 -23.04
CA VAL A 749 34.15 -28.61 -23.49
C VAL A 749 34.47 -28.98 -24.95
N TRP A 750 34.83 -30.22 -25.22
CA TRP A 750 35.08 -30.69 -26.57
C TRP A 750 33.95 -31.53 -27.16
N ARG A 751 33.01 -32.02 -26.33
CA ARG A 751 31.82 -32.76 -26.78
C ARG A 751 30.65 -32.52 -25.83
N GLN A 752 29.48 -32.50 -26.40
CA GLN A 752 28.22 -32.50 -25.62
C GLN A 752 27.25 -33.58 -26.14
N SER A 753 26.44 -34.12 -25.25
CA SER A 753 25.41 -35.07 -25.59
C SER A 753 24.13 -34.77 -24.75
N PRO A 754 22.97 -34.50 -25.37
CA PRO A 754 22.74 -34.47 -26.84
C PRO A 754 23.47 -33.32 -27.54
N VAL A 755 23.54 -33.44 -28.88
CA VAL A 755 24.12 -32.37 -29.71
C VAL A 755 23.32 -31.07 -29.61
N ALA A 756 23.97 -29.95 -29.91
CA ALA A 756 23.33 -28.66 -30.00
C ALA A 756 22.14 -28.68 -30.95
N GLY A 757 21.06 -27.98 -30.61
CA GLY A 757 19.79 -27.96 -31.38
C GLY A 757 18.85 -29.13 -31.09
N ALA A 758 19.27 -30.17 -30.37
CA ALA A 758 18.39 -31.24 -29.97
C ALA A 758 17.32 -30.75 -28.98
N ALA A 759 16.06 -31.15 -29.16
CA ALA A 759 15.01 -30.93 -28.20
C ALA A 759 15.10 -31.96 -27.06
N LYS A 760 15.08 -31.49 -25.82
CA LYS A 760 15.12 -32.34 -24.63
C LYS A 760 14.15 -31.81 -23.56
N PRO A 761 13.56 -32.67 -22.73
CA PRO A 761 12.75 -32.22 -21.62
C PRO A 761 13.48 -31.22 -20.72
N LYS A 762 12.80 -30.21 -20.22
CA LYS A 762 13.28 -29.36 -19.13
C LYS A 762 13.66 -30.27 -17.97
N ASP A 763 14.76 -29.98 -17.28
CA ASP A 763 15.41 -30.82 -16.25
C ASP A 763 16.11 -32.10 -16.78
N GLY A 764 16.10 -32.33 -18.12
CA GLY A 764 16.86 -33.40 -18.74
C GLY A 764 18.37 -33.22 -18.56
N VAL A 765 19.12 -34.33 -18.48
CA VAL A 765 20.57 -34.28 -18.30
C VAL A 765 21.27 -34.02 -19.65
N VAL A 766 22.15 -33.02 -19.69
CA VAL A 766 23.08 -32.82 -20.79
C VAL A 766 24.50 -33.15 -20.27
N GLN A 767 25.12 -34.13 -20.91
CA GLN A 767 26.50 -34.50 -20.61
C GLN A 767 27.46 -33.62 -21.43
N ILE A 768 28.49 -33.09 -20.75
CA ILE A 768 29.60 -32.38 -21.40
C ILE A 768 30.89 -33.08 -21.09
N SER A 769 31.71 -33.32 -22.13
CA SER A 769 33.08 -33.90 -22.02
C SER A 769 34.08 -32.75 -22.02
N ILE A 770 34.89 -32.68 -20.98
CA ILE A 770 35.80 -31.58 -20.68
C ILE A 770 37.22 -32.09 -20.80
N GLN A 771 38.08 -31.35 -21.52
CA GLN A 771 39.49 -31.63 -21.64
C GLN A 771 40.17 -31.40 -20.27
N PRO A 772 40.78 -32.46 -19.66
CA PRO A 772 41.46 -32.33 -18.38
C PRO A 772 42.63 -31.33 -18.43
#